data_687623a800a1c1b8c41a307ba9133dc0
#
_entry.id   687623a800a1c1b8c41a307ba9133dc0
#
_cell.length_a   1.000
_cell.length_b   1.000
_cell.length_c   1.000
_cell.angle_alpha   90.00
_cell.angle_beta   90.00
_cell.angle_gamma   90.00
#
_symmetry.space_group_name_H-M   'P 1'
#
loop_
_entity.id
_entity.type
_entity.pdbx_description
1 polymer ?
#
loop_
_entity_poly.entity_id
_entity_poly.type
_entity_poly.pdbx_seq_one_letter_code
_entity_poly.pdbx_strand_id
1 'polypeptide(L)'
;MMEFNDIIRNAASLPTTEIAADVNKALTANGCVVLTAPPGAGKSTLLPLTVMAGFLPSDGKILMLEPRRLAARQVAERMADMLSEHTGGSVGYRVRFESRVSESTRIEVITEGILTRMLIADPLLEGVSVVIFDEFHERSINSDLAFALTRQCQQILRPDLKIVIMSATIDTSSICTSLNAPLIECRGKMFPVETRYATTDISPAGIPTAVASAINKAHSRHEGDILAFLPGQADIAQCERLLADKLSPTAVFPLYGNLSPEQQRRAVAPSGKGERKIVLATPVAETSITIEGVRIVVDSGYCRQLVYNPRSGLSHLETVRISLDMATQRSGRAGRVAPGVCYRLWTKASEHRMNERRRPEISDADLAPTLLDIAAFGESNAEALPWLTTPPPSAVAQARKLLTTLGAVDSQNRITSLGRQMSKLPCHPHISKMMVRAESPAQKSLACDIAAILEEKDPLTDDTSADLCLRISLLRTARRQHRLGRWSRIAQIAEEYRNMIKATECNDDICPEDAGCLVATAYPERVAKAIDSIGHFRLASGVNVQIDNSSNLAFYDWLAVAALNASEKCGRVFLAAPLRPEDIETRQRERIFWDSKNGGVAMLRERTIGVLTVDSQPLHNADKRAVVSTVCEAVQKEGLGLLDWSDDVARLQKRVDAVAEWHPEMALPDLSTEHVLSTASEWLPFYIEQNGKVLTTAAELKKINLHDALWALIPYDMQQEVDRLAPSHITVPSGSRIRVDYRKAAEAPVLSVRLQECFGMLHTPCVDGGKRTVLMELLSPGFKPVQLTQDMDSFWSNAYFEVRKELKRRYPKHYWPENPLDAEAVRGVKRK
;
A
#
# COMPACT_ATOMS: atom_id res chain seq x y z
N MET A 1 42.53 -20.29 -29.95
CA MET A 1 41.38 -20.66 -29.07
C MET A 1 41.53 -22.15 -28.76
N MET A 2 41.40 -22.53 -27.48
CA MET A 2 41.40 -23.97 -27.12
C MET A 2 40.26 -24.71 -27.80
N GLU A 3 40.58 -25.89 -28.37
CA GLU A 3 39.55 -26.72 -28.98
C GLU A 3 38.65 -27.38 -27.91
N PHE A 4 37.42 -27.75 -28.31
CA PHE A 4 36.46 -28.39 -27.39
C PHE A 4 37.05 -29.58 -26.64
N ASN A 5 37.80 -30.45 -27.34
CA ASN A 5 38.42 -31.63 -26.75
C ASN A 5 39.50 -31.30 -25.72
N ASP A 6 40.24 -30.17 -25.91
CA ASP A 6 41.26 -29.74 -24.96
C ASP A 6 40.66 -29.19 -23.68
N ILE A 7 39.56 -28.42 -23.79
CA ILE A 7 38.77 -27.95 -22.64
C ILE A 7 38.24 -29.11 -21.83
N ILE A 8 37.64 -30.12 -22.48
CA ILE A 8 37.13 -31.32 -21.82
C ILE A 8 38.25 -32.11 -21.16
N ARG A 9 39.39 -32.29 -21.83
CA ARG A 9 40.53 -33.00 -21.25
C ARG A 9 41.09 -32.32 -20.01
N ASN A 10 41.23 -31.00 -20.04
CA ASN A 10 41.76 -30.25 -18.92
C ASN A 10 40.79 -30.20 -17.71
N ALA A 11 39.50 -30.41 -17.95
CA ALA A 11 38.45 -30.41 -16.91
C ALA A 11 37.85 -31.79 -16.63
N ALA A 12 38.58 -32.89 -16.99
CA ALA A 12 38.05 -34.26 -16.92
C ALA A 12 37.53 -34.71 -15.54
N SER A 13 37.93 -34.02 -14.46
CA SER A 13 37.42 -34.29 -13.10
C SER A 13 36.04 -33.69 -12.82
N LEU A 14 35.51 -32.82 -13.68
CA LEU A 14 34.24 -32.16 -13.46
C LEU A 14 33.08 -32.98 -14.09
N PRO A 15 32.01 -33.29 -13.34
CA PRO A 15 30.89 -34.10 -13.85
C PRO A 15 30.23 -33.57 -15.12
N THR A 16 30.20 -32.26 -15.33
CA THR A 16 29.57 -31.66 -16.53
C THR A 16 30.30 -31.96 -17.84
N THR A 17 31.53 -32.54 -17.80
CA THR A 17 32.19 -33.06 -19.01
C THR A 17 31.38 -34.12 -19.71
N GLU A 18 30.66 -34.97 -18.97
CA GLU A 18 29.87 -36.11 -19.48
C GLU A 18 28.68 -35.63 -20.34
N ILE A 19 28.14 -34.43 -20.04
CA ILE A 19 26.92 -33.91 -20.68
C ILE A 19 27.19 -32.78 -21.67
N ALA A 20 28.43 -32.30 -21.79
CA ALA A 20 28.78 -31.14 -22.62
C ALA A 20 28.40 -31.31 -24.08
N ALA A 21 28.65 -32.50 -24.67
CA ALA A 21 28.30 -32.82 -26.04
C ALA A 21 26.77 -32.87 -26.26
N ASP A 22 26.03 -33.40 -25.30
CA ASP A 22 24.56 -33.49 -25.35
C ASP A 22 23.92 -32.09 -25.29
N VAL A 23 24.48 -31.17 -24.49
CA VAL A 23 24.04 -29.77 -24.41
C VAL A 23 24.21 -29.08 -25.77
N ASN A 24 25.38 -29.20 -26.42
CA ASN A 24 25.64 -28.59 -27.73
C ASN A 24 24.71 -29.17 -28.80
N LYS A 25 24.46 -30.47 -28.76
CA LYS A 25 23.52 -31.13 -29.67
C LYS A 25 22.08 -30.65 -29.47
N ALA A 26 21.65 -30.53 -28.18
CA ALA A 26 20.31 -30.05 -27.84
C ALA A 26 20.10 -28.58 -28.25
N LEU A 27 21.11 -27.70 -28.07
CA LEU A 27 21.07 -26.32 -28.52
C LEU A 27 20.93 -26.21 -30.02
N THR A 28 21.61 -27.06 -30.75
CA THR A 28 21.48 -27.10 -32.24
C THR A 28 20.09 -27.52 -32.66
N ALA A 29 19.54 -28.57 -32.05
CA ALA A 29 18.26 -29.14 -32.41
C ALA A 29 17.04 -28.32 -31.98
N ASN A 30 17.05 -27.81 -30.74
CA ASN A 30 15.86 -27.25 -30.08
C ASN A 30 15.92 -25.74 -29.83
N GLY A 31 17.10 -25.13 -29.92
CA GLY A 31 17.27 -23.70 -29.60
C GLY A 31 17.29 -23.34 -28.12
N CYS A 32 16.71 -24.19 -27.27
CA CYS A 32 16.65 -24.05 -25.83
C CYS A 32 17.02 -25.35 -25.13
N VAL A 33 17.67 -25.27 -23.96
CA VAL A 33 17.99 -26.42 -23.12
C VAL A 33 17.86 -26.06 -21.66
N VAL A 34 17.35 -26.96 -20.86
CA VAL A 34 17.29 -26.85 -19.40
C VAL A 34 18.25 -27.87 -18.80
N LEU A 35 19.12 -27.39 -17.91
CA LEU A 35 20.15 -28.19 -17.28
C LEU A 35 19.95 -28.22 -15.76
N THR A 36 20.02 -29.42 -15.20
CA THR A 36 20.15 -29.60 -13.76
C THR A 36 21.50 -30.23 -13.43
N ALA A 37 22.21 -29.64 -12.48
CA ALA A 37 23.47 -30.17 -12.01
C ALA A 37 23.67 -29.80 -10.53
N PRO A 38 24.23 -30.70 -9.72
CA PRO A 38 24.53 -30.39 -8.34
C PRO A 38 25.59 -29.28 -8.26
N PRO A 39 25.64 -28.55 -7.16
CA PRO A 39 26.68 -27.55 -6.94
C PRO A 39 28.10 -28.16 -7.00
N GLY A 40 29.02 -27.47 -7.68
CA GLY A 40 30.40 -27.94 -7.85
C GLY A 40 30.61 -28.89 -9.05
N ALA A 41 29.57 -29.22 -9.80
CA ALA A 41 29.69 -30.08 -11.00
C ALA A 41 30.38 -29.39 -12.18
N GLY A 42 30.66 -28.09 -12.12
CA GLY A 42 31.25 -27.31 -13.23
C GLY A 42 30.23 -26.63 -14.12
N LYS A 43 28.94 -26.56 -13.74
CA LYS A 43 27.87 -25.96 -14.55
C LYS A 43 28.16 -24.49 -14.92
N SER A 44 28.61 -23.70 -13.97
CA SER A 44 28.86 -22.25 -14.15
C SER A 44 30.19 -21.94 -14.79
N THR A 45 31.15 -22.85 -14.81
CA THR A 45 32.53 -22.62 -15.30
C THR A 45 32.87 -23.41 -16.54
N LEU A 46 32.62 -24.72 -16.56
CA LEU A 46 32.98 -25.55 -17.70
C LEU A 46 31.98 -25.46 -18.84
N LEU A 47 30.67 -25.48 -18.52
CA LEU A 47 29.64 -25.55 -19.56
C LEU A 47 29.67 -24.33 -20.51
N PRO A 48 29.76 -23.07 -20.06
CA PRO A 48 29.88 -21.94 -20.98
C PRO A 48 31.08 -22.02 -21.90
N LEU A 49 32.25 -22.54 -21.41
CA LEU A 49 33.44 -22.77 -22.21
C LEU A 49 33.22 -23.86 -23.27
N THR A 50 32.52 -24.95 -22.95
CA THR A 50 32.20 -26.01 -23.92
C THR A 50 31.16 -25.57 -24.95
N VAL A 51 30.21 -24.69 -24.57
CA VAL A 51 29.28 -24.06 -25.53
C VAL A 51 30.07 -23.10 -26.47
N MET A 52 31.02 -22.32 -25.93
CA MET A 52 31.85 -21.44 -26.71
C MET A 52 32.68 -22.21 -27.76
N ALA A 53 33.31 -23.30 -27.38
CA ALA A 53 34.19 -24.06 -28.25
C ALA A 53 33.46 -24.98 -29.22
N GLY A 54 32.27 -25.53 -28.83
CA GLY A 54 31.57 -26.54 -29.61
C GLY A 54 30.37 -26.06 -30.40
N PHE A 55 29.84 -24.89 -30.05
CA PHE A 55 28.58 -24.42 -30.65
C PHE A 55 28.66 -22.98 -31.20
N LEU A 56 29.46 -22.10 -30.58
CA LEU A 56 29.44 -20.67 -30.87
C LEU A 56 30.04 -20.32 -32.24
N PRO A 57 29.38 -19.52 -33.10
CA PRO A 57 30.01 -18.98 -34.31
C PRO A 57 31.24 -18.14 -34.02
N SER A 58 32.10 -17.95 -35.02
CA SER A 58 33.37 -17.21 -34.87
C SER A 58 33.25 -15.80 -34.35
N ASP A 59 32.12 -15.13 -34.63
CA ASP A 59 31.78 -13.75 -34.25
C ASP A 59 30.73 -13.66 -33.17
N GLY A 60 30.16 -14.81 -32.72
CA GLY A 60 29.10 -14.85 -31.74
C GLY A 60 29.62 -14.68 -30.31
N LYS A 61 28.74 -14.20 -29.41
CA LYS A 61 28.99 -14.04 -27.97
C LYS A 61 27.97 -14.83 -27.10
N ILE A 62 28.42 -15.18 -25.94
CA ILE A 62 27.58 -15.74 -24.87
C ILE A 62 27.40 -14.68 -23.80
N LEU A 63 26.15 -14.39 -23.43
CA LEU A 63 25.83 -13.65 -22.21
C LEU A 63 25.41 -14.65 -21.14
N MET A 64 26.12 -14.68 -20.02
CA MET A 64 25.81 -15.54 -18.90
C MET A 64 25.37 -14.72 -17.70
N LEU A 65 24.12 -14.93 -17.26
CA LEU A 65 23.57 -14.25 -16.10
C LEU A 65 23.96 -14.98 -14.83
N GLU A 66 24.47 -14.19 -13.89
CA GLU A 66 24.78 -14.63 -12.54
C GLU A 66 24.11 -13.64 -11.55
N PRO A 67 23.31 -14.10 -10.57
CA PRO A 67 22.51 -13.20 -9.74
C PRO A 67 23.34 -12.30 -8.83
N ARG A 68 24.60 -12.68 -8.54
CA ARG A 68 25.45 -12.02 -7.54
C ARG A 68 26.74 -11.47 -8.13
N ARG A 69 27.05 -10.20 -7.87
CA ARG A 69 28.26 -9.51 -8.37
C ARG A 69 29.55 -10.24 -8.04
N LEU A 70 29.69 -10.74 -6.79
CA LEU A 70 30.88 -11.47 -6.38
C LEU A 70 31.01 -12.78 -7.17
N ALA A 71 29.94 -13.54 -7.31
CA ALA A 71 29.94 -14.78 -8.06
C ALA A 71 30.24 -14.54 -9.54
N ALA A 72 29.65 -13.50 -10.15
CA ALA A 72 29.92 -13.14 -11.54
C ALA A 72 31.44 -12.92 -11.78
N ARG A 73 32.11 -12.19 -10.88
CA ARG A 73 33.55 -12.01 -10.96
C ARG A 73 34.34 -13.33 -10.82
N GLN A 74 34.05 -14.08 -9.78
CA GLN A 74 34.73 -15.32 -9.48
C GLN A 74 34.54 -16.36 -10.59
N VAL A 75 33.36 -16.46 -11.14
CA VAL A 75 33.05 -17.35 -12.26
C VAL A 75 33.84 -16.91 -13.51
N ALA A 76 33.84 -15.62 -13.84
CA ALA A 76 34.65 -15.12 -14.98
C ALA A 76 36.15 -15.30 -14.78
N GLU A 77 36.66 -15.00 -13.58
CA GLU A 77 38.10 -15.24 -13.25
C GLU A 77 38.44 -16.72 -13.37
N ARG A 78 37.59 -17.62 -12.81
CA ARG A 78 37.82 -19.06 -12.90
C ARG A 78 37.78 -19.60 -14.33
N MET A 79 36.85 -19.10 -15.16
CA MET A 79 36.81 -19.50 -16.57
C MET A 79 38.05 -19.00 -17.34
N ALA A 80 38.50 -17.76 -17.07
CA ALA A 80 39.71 -17.24 -17.65
C ALA A 80 40.98 -18.04 -17.26
N ASP A 81 41.10 -18.40 -15.96
CA ASP A 81 42.15 -19.28 -15.47
C ASP A 81 42.17 -20.64 -16.18
N MET A 82 40.99 -21.25 -16.41
CA MET A 82 40.84 -22.53 -17.12
C MET A 82 41.33 -22.44 -18.59
N LEU A 83 41.26 -21.24 -19.19
CA LEU A 83 41.81 -20.96 -20.52
C LEU A 83 43.27 -20.49 -20.47
N SER A 84 43.85 -20.34 -19.28
CA SER A 84 45.18 -19.75 -19.07
C SER A 84 45.26 -18.30 -19.60
N GLU A 85 44.16 -17.55 -19.48
CA GLU A 85 44.02 -16.15 -19.89
C GLU A 85 43.76 -15.23 -18.69
N HIS A 86 43.89 -13.92 -18.91
CA HIS A 86 43.42 -12.92 -17.93
C HIS A 86 41.96 -12.58 -18.18
N THR A 87 41.23 -12.24 -17.10
CA THR A 87 39.85 -11.76 -17.20
C THR A 87 39.78 -10.48 -18.04
N GLY A 88 38.89 -10.47 -19.04
CA GLY A 88 38.81 -9.43 -20.08
C GLY A 88 39.42 -9.84 -21.42
N GLY A 89 40.02 -11.04 -21.50
CA GLY A 89 40.35 -11.72 -22.76
C GLY A 89 39.12 -12.38 -23.37
N SER A 90 39.17 -13.69 -23.64
CA SER A 90 38.03 -14.46 -24.17
C SER A 90 36.85 -14.50 -23.18
N VAL A 91 37.10 -14.39 -21.89
CA VAL A 91 36.09 -14.32 -20.82
C VAL A 91 36.23 -13.01 -20.07
N GLY A 92 35.09 -12.31 -19.92
CA GLY A 92 35.01 -11.08 -19.16
C GLY A 92 33.76 -11.04 -18.30
N TYR A 93 33.61 -9.96 -17.52
CA TYR A 93 32.40 -9.72 -16.76
C TYR A 93 31.94 -8.28 -16.82
N ARG A 94 30.64 -8.07 -16.59
CA ARG A 94 30.04 -6.75 -16.47
C ARG A 94 29.02 -6.77 -15.34
N VAL A 95 29.29 -6.00 -14.31
CA VAL A 95 28.41 -5.83 -13.15
C VAL A 95 28.11 -4.35 -12.96
N ARG A 96 27.16 -4.01 -12.11
CA ARG A 96 26.81 -2.60 -11.86
C ARG A 96 28.06 -1.81 -11.43
N PHE A 97 28.40 -0.76 -12.20
CA PHE A 97 29.51 0.15 -11.99
C PHE A 97 30.92 -0.46 -12.20
N GLU A 98 31.01 -1.67 -12.76
CA GLU A 98 32.31 -2.27 -13.03
C GLU A 98 32.24 -3.19 -14.26
N SER A 99 33.26 -3.11 -15.13
CA SER A 99 33.34 -3.91 -16.35
C SER A 99 34.78 -4.28 -16.64
N ARG A 100 34.99 -5.55 -17.01
CA ARG A 100 36.24 -6.07 -17.55
C ARG A 100 35.98 -6.91 -18.78
N VAL A 101 35.80 -6.25 -19.92
CA VAL A 101 35.54 -6.84 -21.22
C VAL A 101 36.39 -6.12 -22.28
N SER A 102 36.69 -6.81 -23.38
CA SER A 102 37.34 -6.26 -24.56
C SER A 102 36.61 -6.69 -25.82
N GLU A 103 37.12 -6.28 -26.99
CA GLU A 103 36.56 -6.71 -28.28
C GLU A 103 36.75 -8.21 -28.52
N SER A 104 37.72 -8.82 -27.90
CA SER A 104 37.98 -10.27 -27.98
C SER A 104 37.13 -11.09 -27.03
N THR A 105 36.32 -10.45 -26.16
CA THR A 105 35.50 -11.16 -25.19
C THR A 105 34.32 -11.87 -25.86
N ARG A 106 34.28 -13.19 -25.65
CA ARG A 106 33.30 -14.13 -26.24
C ARG A 106 32.25 -14.58 -25.18
N ILE A 107 32.67 -14.65 -23.93
CA ILE A 107 31.76 -14.93 -22.80
C ILE A 107 31.77 -13.71 -21.90
N GLU A 108 30.60 -13.05 -21.77
CA GLU A 108 30.41 -11.97 -20.81
C GLU A 108 29.54 -12.50 -19.66
N VAL A 109 30.12 -12.60 -18.46
CA VAL A 109 29.37 -12.90 -17.23
C VAL A 109 28.77 -11.61 -16.71
N ILE A 110 27.43 -11.54 -16.66
CA ILE A 110 26.71 -10.32 -16.37
C ILE A 110 25.72 -10.51 -15.23
N THR A 111 25.41 -9.46 -14.48
CA THR A 111 24.31 -9.50 -13.54
C THR A 111 22.97 -9.26 -14.26
N GLU A 112 21.89 -9.80 -13.71
CA GLU A 112 20.55 -9.84 -14.32
C GLU A 112 20.07 -8.50 -14.84
N GLY A 113 20.20 -7.42 -14.06
CA GLY A 113 19.80 -6.07 -14.48
C GLY A 113 20.63 -5.49 -15.63
N ILE A 114 21.79 -6.05 -15.94
CA ILE A 114 22.59 -5.65 -17.13
C ILE A 114 21.93 -6.18 -18.39
N LEU A 115 21.49 -7.45 -18.40
CA LEU A 115 20.77 -8.01 -19.56
C LEU A 115 19.50 -7.25 -19.88
N THR A 116 18.69 -6.93 -18.86
CA THR A 116 17.47 -6.12 -19.04
C THR A 116 17.78 -4.80 -19.74
N ARG A 117 18.85 -4.10 -19.34
CA ARG A 117 19.29 -2.85 -19.97
C ARG A 117 19.81 -3.04 -21.39
N MET A 118 20.53 -4.13 -21.67
CA MET A 118 20.98 -4.46 -23.02
C MET A 118 19.78 -4.69 -23.93
N LEU A 119 18.76 -5.43 -23.49
CA LEU A 119 17.52 -5.68 -24.23
C LEU A 119 16.70 -4.41 -24.47
N ILE A 120 16.67 -3.49 -23.50
CA ILE A 120 16.01 -2.18 -23.68
C ILE A 120 16.76 -1.31 -24.70
N ALA A 121 18.07 -1.36 -24.71
CA ALA A 121 18.91 -0.58 -25.64
C ALA A 121 18.95 -1.19 -27.04
N ASP A 122 19.02 -2.51 -27.12
CA ASP A 122 19.07 -3.30 -28.34
C ASP A 122 18.27 -4.60 -28.18
N PRO A 123 16.98 -4.63 -28.56
CA PRO A 123 16.15 -5.84 -28.50
C PRO A 123 16.63 -6.97 -29.41
N LEU A 124 17.48 -6.68 -30.41
CA LEU A 124 18.06 -7.68 -31.28
C LEU A 124 19.27 -8.39 -30.66
N LEU A 125 19.89 -7.83 -29.62
CA LEU A 125 21.11 -8.34 -29.03
C LEU A 125 22.16 -8.68 -30.10
N GLU A 126 22.51 -7.71 -30.95
CA GLU A 126 23.44 -7.93 -32.06
C GLU A 126 24.75 -8.56 -31.58
N GLY A 127 25.22 -9.58 -32.30
CA GLY A 127 26.43 -10.32 -31.94
C GLY A 127 26.27 -11.35 -30.82
N VAL A 128 25.10 -11.40 -30.14
CA VAL A 128 24.81 -12.41 -29.11
C VAL A 128 24.13 -13.62 -29.74
N SER A 129 24.72 -14.80 -29.54
CA SER A 129 24.18 -16.08 -30.04
C SER A 129 23.53 -16.93 -28.97
N VAL A 130 24.00 -16.80 -27.71
CA VAL A 130 23.52 -17.62 -26.58
C VAL A 130 23.34 -16.76 -25.34
N VAL A 131 22.23 -16.95 -24.64
CA VAL A 131 21.96 -16.40 -23.31
C VAL A 131 21.85 -17.56 -22.31
N ILE A 132 22.69 -17.56 -21.30
CA ILE A 132 22.71 -18.55 -20.22
C ILE A 132 22.18 -17.91 -18.95
N PHE A 133 21.16 -18.49 -18.36
CA PHE A 133 20.62 -18.11 -17.05
C PHE A 133 21.13 -19.08 -16.00
N ASP A 134 22.08 -18.65 -15.15
CA ASP A 134 22.57 -19.49 -14.05
C ASP A 134 21.79 -19.20 -12.76
N GLU A 135 21.78 -20.19 -11.88
CA GLU A 135 21.08 -20.18 -10.59
C GLU A 135 19.58 -19.74 -10.71
N PHE A 136 18.97 -20.07 -11.85
CA PHE A 136 17.60 -19.62 -12.20
C PHE A 136 16.53 -20.01 -11.16
N HIS A 137 16.79 -21.05 -10.36
CA HIS A 137 15.95 -21.46 -9.24
C HIS A 137 15.87 -20.44 -8.08
N GLU A 138 16.72 -19.42 -8.05
CA GLU A 138 16.61 -18.32 -7.08
C GLU A 138 15.35 -17.46 -7.34
N ARG A 139 14.82 -17.47 -8.57
CA ARG A 139 13.57 -16.80 -8.98
C ARG A 139 13.51 -15.34 -8.55
N SER A 140 14.63 -14.61 -8.72
CA SER A 140 14.67 -13.17 -8.52
C SER A 140 13.76 -12.46 -9.54
N ILE A 141 13.21 -11.30 -9.17
CA ILE A 141 12.38 -10.50 -10.07
C ILE A 141 13.14 -10.08 -11.34
N ASN A 142 14.44 -9.77 -11.21
CA ASN A 142 15.26 -9.36 -12.33
C ASN A 142 15.56 -10.53 -13.27
N SER A 143 15.74 -11.75 -12.73
CA SER A 143 15.92 -12.96 -13.53
C SER A 143 14.63 -13.30 -14.29
N ASP A 144 13.50 -13.26 -13.62
CA ASP A 144 12.20 -13.53 -14.24
C ASP A 144 11.88 -12.50 -15.33
N LEU A 145 12.19 -11.21 -15.13
CA LEU A 145 12.04 -10.17 -16.15
C LEU A 145 12.99 -10.38 -17.34
N ALA A 146 14.29 -10.56 -17.06
CA ALA A 146 15.30 -10.79 -18.09
C ALA A 146 14.92 -12.01 -18.96
N PHE A 147 14.44 -13.08 -18.32
CA PHE A 147 13.93 -14.25 -19.02
C PHE A 147 12.73 -13.93 -19.92
N ALA A 148 11.70 -13.25 -19.38
CA ALA A 148 10.49 -12.92 -20.13
C ALA A 148 10.82 -12.05 -21.36
N LEU A 149 11.67 -11.04 -21.21
CA LEU A 149 12.11 -10.18 -22.31
C LEU A 149 12.97 -10.95 -23.34
N THR A 150 13.94 -11.75 -22.88
CA THR A 150 14.77 -12.58 -23.78
C THR A 150 13.91 -13.56 -24.58
N ARG A 151 12.92 -14.18 -23.93
CA ARG A 151 12.00 -15.12 -24.59
C ARG A 151 11.11 -14.43 -25.60
N GLN A 152 10.61 -13.23 -25.31
CA GLN A 152 9.85 -12.43 -26.27
C GLN A 152 10.71 -12.05 -27.47
N CYS A 153 11.95 -11.59 -27.25
CA CYS A 153 12.89 -11.32 -28.34
C CYS A 153 13.17 -12.56 -29.17
N GLN A 154 13.39 -13.71 -28.56
CA GLN A 154 13.59 -14.98 -29.25
C GLN A 154 12.38 -15.34 -30.10
N GLN A 155 11.16 -15.21 -29.57
CA GLN A 155 9.94 -15.60 -30.29
C GLN A 155 9.61 -14.68 -31.44
N ILE A 156 9.88 -13.39 -31.34
CA ILE A 156 9.40 -12.37 -32.29
C ILE A 156 10.51 -11.88 -33.23
N LEU A 157 11.72 -11.66 -32.69
CA LEU A 157 12.80 -10.95 -33.42
C LEU A 157 13.97 -11.84 -33.78
N ARG A 158 14.34 -12.78 -32.92
CA ARG A 158 15.58 -13.56 -33.00
C ARG A 158 15.32 -15.07 -32.77
N PRO A 159 14.65 -15.77 -33.70
CA PRO A 159 14.42 -17.22 -33.56
C PRO A 159 15.70 -18.05 -33.50
N ASP A 160 16.82 -17.48 -33.97
CA ASP A 160 18.16 -18.05 -33.93
C ASP A 160 18.81 -17.98 -32.53
N LEU A 161 18.40 -17.05 -31.67
CA LEU A 161 18.95 -16.87 -30.32
C LEU A 161 18.75 -18.13 -29.47
N LYS A 162 19.80 -18.61 -28.82
CA LYS A 162 19.77 -19.81 -27.97
C LYS A 162 19.63 -19.44 -26.49
N ILE A 163 18.85 -20.25 -25.76
CA ILE A 163 18.63 -20.04 -24.33
C ILE A 163 19.02 -21.29 -23.56
N VAL A 164 19.87 -21.12 -22.55
CA VAL A 164 20.28 -22.19 -21.62
C VAL A 164 19.81 -21.79 -20.22
N ILE A 165 19.03 -22.63 -19.58
CA ILE A 165 18.63 -22.44 -18.17
C ILE A 165 19.40 -23.45 -17.33
N MET A 166 20.13 -22.96 -16.33
CA MET A 166 20.85 -23.77 -15.37
C MET A 166 20.22 -23.67 -13.99
N SER A 167 19.91 -24.78 -13.38
CA SER A 167 19.25 -24.88 -12.08
C SER A 167 19.94 -25.91 -11.19
N ALA A 168 19.93 -25.68 -9.89
CA ALA A 168 20.38 -26.67 -8.91
C ALA A 168 19.27 -27.61 -8.41
N THR A 169 18.01 -27.30 -8.72
CA THR A 169 16.84 -28.08 -8.31
C THR A 169 16.25 -28.88 -9.46
N ILE A 170 15.72 -30.07 -9.15
CA ILE A 170 15.28 -31.07 -10.13
C ILE A 170 13.96 -30.70 -10.80
N ASP A 171 13.10 -29.91 -10.14
CA ASP A 171 11.81 -29.59 -10.75
C ASP A 171 11.89 -28.39 -11.71
N THR A 172 12.20 -28.76 -12.93
CA THR A 172 12.29 -27.89 -14.08
C THR A 172 11.11 -28.11 -15.05
N SER A 173 10.10 -28.90 -14.64
CA SER A 173 8.98 -29.29 -15.54
C SER A 173 8.24 -28.09 -16.12
N SER A 174 7.94 -27.10 -15.30
CA SER A 174 7.30 -25.86 -15.76
C SER A 174 8.17 -25.05 -16.73
N ILE A 175 9.48 -25.02 -16.48
CA ILE A 175 10.45 -24.33 -17.34
C ILE A 175 10.59 -25.07 -18.68
N CYS A 176 10.75 -26.40 -18.63
CA CYS A 176 10.84 -27.24 -19.83
C CYS A 176 9.60 -27.09 -20.70
N THR A 177 8.40 -27.10 -20.09
CA THR A 177 7.13 -26.91 -20.79
C THR A 177 7.04 -25.51 -21.43
N SER A 178 7.37 -24.45 -20.67
CA SER A 178 7.33 -23.07 -21.18
C SER A 178 8.28 -22.82 -22.34
N LEU A 179 9.47 -23.43 -22.30
CA LEU A 179 10.48 -23.31 -23.35
C LEU A 179 10.34 -24.33 -24.47
N ASN A 180 9.54 -25.37 -24.30
CA ASN A 180 9.57 -26.58 -25.12
C ASN A 180 11.01 -27.14 -25.25
N ALA A 181 11.72 -27.22 -24.12
CA ALA A 181 13.14 -27.53 -24.09
C ALA A 181 13.40 -28.90 -23.43
N PRO A 182 14.38 -29.68 -23.92
CA PRO A 182 14.80 -30.91 -23.26
C PRO A 182 15.49 -30.60 -21.93
N LEU A 183 15.28 -31.50 -20.95
CA LEU A 183 16.02 -31.52 -19.70
C LEU A 183 17.25 -32.41 -19.83
N ILE A 184 18.41 -31.87 -19.47
CA ILE A 184 19.65 -32.60 -19.36
C ILE A 184 20.05 -32.65 -17.89
N GLU A 185 20.23 -33.83 -17.34
CA GLU A 185 20.60 -34.02 -15.92
C GLU A 185 22.05 -34.45 -15.79
N CYS A 186 22.81 -33.70 -15.04
CA CYS A 186 24.18 -34.05 -14.65
C CYS A 186 24.16 -34.77 -13.29
N ARG A 187 24.56 -36.02 -13.28
CA ARG A 187 24.64 -36.83 -12.05
C ARG A 187 26.01 -36.63 -11.38
N GLY A 188 26.17 -35.56 -10.62
CA GLY A 188 27.37 -35.35 -9.83
C GLY A 188 27.45 -36.28 -8.59
N LYS A 189 28.66 -36.57 -8.14
CA LYS A 189 28.87 -37.34 -6.90
C LYS A 189 28.70 -36.39 -5.70
N MET A 190 27.63 -36.60 -4.92
CA MET A 190 27.49 -35.99 -3.60
C MET A 190 27.66 -37.06 -2.53
N PHE A 191 28.34 -36.73 -1.45
CA PHE A 191 28.45 -37.58 -0.28
C PHE A 191 27.16 -37.51 0.56
N PRO A 192 26.81 -38.57 1.27
CA PRO A 192 25.62 -38.61 2.12
C PRO A 192 25.73 -37.58 3.27
N VAL A 193 24.61 -36.93 3.56
CA VAL A 193 24.48 -36.00 4.69
C VAL A 193 23.45 -36.51 5.67
N GLU A 194 23.91 -36.75 6.91
CA GLU A 194 23.02 -37.12 8.01
C GLU A 194 22.29 -35.91 8.50
N THR A 195 20.95 -35.94 8.46
CA THR A 195 20.10 -34.85 8.95
C THR A 195 19.63 -35.11 10.36
N ARG A 196 19.88 -34.17 11.27
CA ARG A 196 19.45 -34.18 12.67
C ARG A 196 18.50 -33.05 12.96
N TYR A 197 17.33 -33.37 13.51
CA TYR A 197 16.27 -32.40 13.81
C TYR A 197 16.32 -31.98 15.29
N ALA A 198 15.87 -30.76 15.56
CA ALA A 198 15.61 -30.34 16.93
C ALA A 198 14.37 -31.01 17.50
N THR A 199 14.28 -31.10 18.83
CA THR A 199 13.11 -31.60 19.54
C THR A 199 11.97 -30.61 19.63
N THR A 200 12.28 -29.30 19.53
CA THR A 200 11.33 -28.19 19.57
C THR A 200 11.68 -27.16 18.50
N ASP A 201 10.67 -26.48 17.98
CA ASP A 201 10.89 -25.37 17.06
C ASP A 201 11.45 -24.14 17.80
N ILE A 202 12.36 -23.42 17.17
CA ILE A 202 12.87 -22.15 17.68
C ILE A 202 11.99 -20.97 17.25
N SER A 203 11.86 -19.98 18.12
CA SER A 203 11.27 -18.70 17.75
C SER A 203 12.29 -17.78 17.07
N PRO A 204 11.87 -16.81 16.24
CA PRO A 204 12.81 -15.87 15.63
C PRO A 204 13.73 -15.16 16.62
N ALA A 205 13.24 -14.77 17.79
CA ALA A 205 14.05 -14.13 18.84
C ALA A 205 15.11 -15.04 19.46
N GLY A 206 14.91 -16.37 19.44
CA GLY A 206 15.83 -17.37 20.01
C GLY A 206 16.90 -17.89 19.04
N ILE A 207 16.87 -17.46 17.77
CA ILE A 207 17.76 -18.00 16.72
C ILE A 207 19.25 -17.92 17.10
N PRO A 208 19.84 -16.78 17.49
CA PRO A 208 21.26 -16.69 17.75
C PRO A 208 21.72 -17.65 18.87
N THR A 209 20.93 -17.77 19.91
CA THR A 209 21.22 -18.64 21.06
C THR A 209 21.15 -20.12 20.67
N ALA A 210 20.11 -20.49 19.92
CA ALA A 210 19.94 -21.87 19.46
C ALA A 210 21.05 -22.29 18.48
N VAL A 211 21.42 -21.42 17.54
CA VAL A 211 22.52 -21.65 16.59
C VAL A 211 23.84 -21.78 17.31
N ALA A 212 24.17 -20.89 18.24
CA ALA A 212 25.39 -20.97 19.02
C ALA A 212 25.48 -22.27 19.84
N SER A 213 24.36 -22.69 20.46
CA SER A 213 24.28 -23.97 21.19
C SER A 213 24.51 -25.17 20.28
N ALA A 214 23.89 -25.17 19.09
CA ALA A 214 24.04 -26.25 18.11
C ALA A 214 25.47 -26.29 17.54
N ILE A 215 26.10 -25.15 17.28
CA ILE A 215 27.52 -25.06 16.87
C ILE A 215 28.42 -25.69 17.93
N ASN A 216 28.27 -25.34 19.21
CA ASN A 216 29.08 -25.90 20.29
C ASN A 216 28.91 -27.44 20.35
N LYS A 217 27.68 -27.93 20.24
CA LYS A 217 27.39 -29.37 20.23
C LYS A 217 27.96 -30.07 19.00
N ALA A 218 27.88 -29.45 17.83
CA ALA A 218 28.40 -29.98 16.58
C ALA A 218 29.94 -29.98 16.59
N HIS A 219 30.57 -28.91 17.06
CA HIS A 219 32.02 -28.77 17.19
C HIS A 219 32.67 -29.87 18.08
N SER A 220 32.00 -30.24 19.19
CA SER A 220 32.49 -31.28 20.09
C SER A 220 32.29 -32.70 19.59
N ARG A 221 31.39 -32.93 18.60
CA ARG A 221 30.99 -34.27 18.15
C ARG A 221 31.52 -34.66 16.77
N HIS A 222 31.88 -33.70 15.96
CA HIS A 222 32.24 -33.92 14.56
C HIS A 222 33.50 -33.16 14.20
N GLU A 223 34.19 -33.66 13.20
CA GLU A 223 35.35 -33.00 12.58
C GLU A 223 34.97 -32.24 11.31
N GLY A 224 35.81 -31.27 10.90
CA GLY A 224 35.62 -30.44 9.71
C GLY A 224 35.04 -29.06 10.04
N ASP A 225 34.99 -28.21 9.03
CA ASP A 225 34.47 -26.85 9.13
C ASP A 225 32.95 -26.82 9.32
N ILE A 226 32.48 -25.79 10.03
CA ILE A 226 31.05 -25.58 10.31
C ILE A 226 30.54 -24.40 9.51
N LEU A 227 29.46 -24.58 8.77
CA LEU A 227 28.69 -23.51 8.14
C LEU A 227 27.33 -23.38 8.83
N ALA A 228 27.09 -22.22 9.45
CA ALA A 228 25.83 -21.94 10.12
C ALA A 228 25.02 -20.85 9.37
N PHE A 229 23.75 -21.16 9.08
CA PHE A 229 22.83 -20.24 8.41
C PHE A 229 21.98 -19.46 9.41
N LEU A 230 22.08 -18.13 9.36
CA LEU A 230 21.31 -17.17 10.17
C LEU A 230 20.55 -16.20 9.27
N PRO A 231 19.42 -15.63 9.73
CA PRO A 231 18.60 -14.74 8.91
C PRO A 231 19.30 -13.45 8.49
N GLY A 232 20.03 -12.82 9.38
CA GLY A 232 20.59 -11.51 9.15
C GLY A 232 21.87 -11.17 9.91
N GLN A 233 22.43 -10.00 9.61
CA GLN A 233 23.69 -9.51 10.19
C GLN A 233 23.61 -9.36 11.71
N ALA A 234 22.49 -8.88 12.25
CA ALA A 234 22.31 -8.73 13.70
C ALA A 234 22.36 -10.08 14.42
N ASP A 235 21.72 -11.09 13.83
CA ASP A 235 21.72 -12.47 14.36
C ASP A 235 23.14 -13.07 14.33
N ILE A 236 23.90 -12.81 13.24
CA ILE A 236 25.29 -13.23 13.12
C ILE A 236 26.15 -12.57 14.21
N ALA A 237 26.06 -11.25 14.39
CA ALA A 237 26.84 -10.53 15.38
C ALA A 237 26.51 -10.98 16.81
N GLN A 238 25.26 -11.31 17.11
CA GLN A 238 24.86 -11.84 18.39
C GLN A 238 25.37 -13.28 18.59
N CYS A 239 25.28 -14.12 17.56
CA CYS A 239 25.82 -15.49 17.61
C CYS A 239 27.34 -15.49 17.80
N GLU A 240 28.06 -14.63 17.09
CA GLU A 240 29.52 -14.46 17.20
C GLU A 240 29.93 -14.12 18.66
N ARG A 241 29.23 -13.15 19.28
CA ARG A 241 29.44 -12.82 20.70
C ARG A 241 29.23 -14.00 21.64
N LEU A 242 28.19 -14.83 21.39
CA LEU A 242 27.89 -16.01 22.20
C LEU A 242 28.95 -17.14 22.05
N LEU A 243 29.72 -17.13 20.95
CA LEU A 243 30.76 -18.13 20.66
C LEU A 243 32.16 -17.69 21.06
N ALA A 244 32.42 -16.38 21.20
CA ALA A 244 33.78 -15.80 21.36
C ALA A 244 34.61 -16.44 22.47
N ASP A 245 34.01 -16.75 23.64
CA ASP A 245 34.72 -17.28 24.81
C ASP A 245 34.73 -18.82 24.88
N LYS A 246 34.03 -19.53 23.99
CA LYS A 246 33.75 -20.98 24.15
C LYS A 246 34.54 -21.88 23.21
N LEU A 247 35.04 -21.35 22.11
CA LEU A 247 35.60 -22.16 21.01
C LEU A 247 37.04 -21.82 20.62
N SER A 248 37.77 -21.09 21.47
CA SER A 248 39.20 -20.84 21.23
C SER A 248 39.96 -22.18 21.17
N PRO A 249 40.85 -22.43 20.17
CA PRO A 249 41.40 -21.48 19.18
C PRO A 249 40.64 -21.47 17.82
N THR A 250 39.43 -22.03 17.69
CA THR A 250 38.69 -22.09 16.41
C THR A 250 38.25 -20.71 15.95
N ALA A 251 38.61 -20.32 14.74
CA ALA A 251 38.26 -19.03 14.18
C ALA A 251 36.80 -18.98 13.72
N VAL A 252 36.11 -17.89 14.05
CA VAL A 252 34.72 -17.62 13.62
C VAL A 252 34.75 -16.50 12.59
N PHE A 253 34.11 -16.71 11.44
CA PHE A 253 34.04 -15.76 10.34
C PHE A 253 32.60 -15.42 10.01
N PRO A 254 32.20 -14.16 10.05
CA PRO A 254 30.92 -13.72 9.47
C PRO A 254 30.96 -13.74 7.94
N LEU A 255 29.84 -14.07 7.29
CA LEU A 255 29.69 -14.06 5.83
C LEU A 255 28.30 -13.52 5.42
N TYR A 256 28.26 -12.28 4.97
CA TYR A 256 27.07 -11.61 4.44
C TYR A 256 27.43 -10.59 3.37
N GLY A 257 26.45 -10.15 2.58
CA GLY A 257 26.67 -9.36 1.35
C GLY A 257 27.39 -8.03 1.53
N ASN A 258 27.27 -7.38 2.69
CA ASN A 258 27.83 -6.05 2.95
C ASN A 258 29.25 -6.06 3.57
N LEU A 259 29.90 -7.22 3.63
CA LEU A 259 31.29 -7.32 4.06
C LEU A 259 32.24 -6.83 2.96
N SER A 260 33.42 -6.34 3.37
CA SER A 260 34.44 -6.01 2.41
C SER A 260 34.91 -7.24 1.60
N PRO A 261 35.37 -7.07 0.35
CA PRO A 261 35.84 -8.20 -0.46
C PRO A 261 36.97 -9.02 0.22
N GLU A 262 37.80 -8.39 1.05
CA GLU A 262 38.84 -9.05 1.81
C GLU A 262 38.25 -9.94 2.92
N GLN A 263 37.30 -9.43 3.68
CA GLN A 263 36.59 -10.21 4.72
C GLN A 263 35.85 -11.41 4.13
N GLN A 264 35.18 -11.20 2.98
CA GLN A 264 34.51 -12.29 2.27
C GLN A 264 35.49 -13.36 1.80
N ARG A 265 36.65 -12.97 1.22
CA ARG A 265 37.70 -13.89 0.80
C ARG A 265 38.23 -14.68 1.98
N ARG A 266 38.50 -14.06 3.12
CA ARG A 266 38.94 -14.73 4.34
C ARG A 266 37.97 -15.78 4.86
N ALA A 267 36.66 -15.48 4.82
CA ALA A 267 35.65 -16.44 5.24
C ALA A 267 35.54 -17.67 4.31
N VAL A 268 35.82 -17.48 3.02
CA VAL A 268 35.67 -18.53 1.99
C VAL A 268 36.97 -19.36 1.86
N ALA A 269 38.14 -18.76 2.07
CA ALA A 269 39.43 -19.42 1.94
C ALA A 269 39.53 -20.73 2.74
N PRO A 270 40.18 -21.78 2.23
CA PRO A 270 40.32 -23.05 2.95
C PRO A 270 41.04 -22.87 4.29
N SER A 271 40.69 -23.70 5.26
CA SER A 271 41.38 -23.76 6.56
C SER A 271 42.79 -24.31 6.42
N GLY A 272 43.69 -23.87 7.26
CA GLY A 272 45.06 -24.44 7.34
C GLY A 272 45.03 -25.94 7.71
N LYS A 273 46.14 -26.66 7.41
CA LYS A 273 46.25 -28.10 7.81
C LYS A 273 46.09 -28.25 9.31
N GLY A 274 45.07 -29.01 9.74
CA GLY A 274 44.75 -29.23 11.15
C GLY A 274 43.99 -28.13 11.84
N GLU A 275 43.67 -27.05 11.14
CA GLU A 275 42.82 -25.97 11.65
C GLU A 275 41.34 -26.21 11.27
N ARG A 276 40.46 -25.64 12.04
CA ARG A 276 38.99 -25.65 11.81
C ARG A 276 38.46 -24.21 11.85
N LYS A 277 37.47 -23.94 11.06
CA LYS A 277 36.76 -22.66 11.09
C LYS A 277 35.24 -22.84 11.22
N ILE A 278 34.60 -21.78 11.69
CA ILE A 278 33.16 -21.66 11.76
C ILE A 278 32.77 -20.44 10.90
N VAL A 279 31.90 -20.65 9.93
CA VAL A 279 31.37 -19.57 9.08
C VAL A 279 29.93 -19.33 9.47
N LEU A 280 29.62 -18.13 9.95
CA LEU A 280 28.26 -17.67 10.24
C LEU A 280 27.75 -16.91 9.03
N ALA A 281 26.81 -17.48 8.30
CA ALA A 281 26.40 -16.96 7.00
C ALA A 281 24.91 -16.61 6.94
N THR A 282 24.59 -15.57 6.16
CA THR A 282 23.23 -15.36 5.62
C THR A 282 23.04 -16.28 4.41
N PRO A 283 21.83 -16.29 3.75
CA PRO A 283 21.62 -17.05 2.52
C PRO A 283 22.63 -16.83 1.38
N VAL A 284 23.55 -15.86 1.51
CA VAL A 284 24.65 -15.64 0.55
C VAL A 284 25.50 -16.88 0.32
N ALA A 285 25.65 -17.75 1.33
CA ALA A 285 26.40 -18.99 1.25
C ALA A 285 25.55 -20.21 0.79
N GLU A 286 24.30 -19.99 0.36
CA GLU A 286 23.38 -21.07 0.00
C GLU A 286 23.67 -21.66 -1.39
N THR A 287 24.05 -20.83 -2.37
CA THR A 287 24.21 -21.22 -3.78
C THR A 287 25.60 -20.91 -4.35
N SER A 288 25.87 -19.71 -4.75
CA SER A 288 26.95 -19.30 -5.65
C SER A 288 28.36 -19.32 -5.04
N ILE A 289 28.54 -19.46 -3.73
CA ILE A 289 29.86 -19.44 -3.07
C ILE A 289 30.25 -20.83 -2.60
N THR A 290 31.41 -21.34 -3.02
CA THR A 290 31.95 -22.59 -2.51
C THR A 290 32.88 -22.31 -1.33
N ILE A 291 32.58 -22.91 -0.18
CA ILE A 291 33.43 -22.87 1.01
C ILE A 291 34.01 -24.28 1.14
N GLU A 292 35.32 -24.38 0.95
CA GLU A 292 35.99 -25.68 1.07
C GLU A 292 36.10 -26.13 2.53
N GLY A 293 36.13 -27.42 2.77
CA GLY A 293 36.28 -28.01 4.12
C GLY A 293 35.01 -28.14 4.94
N VAL A 294 33.86 -27.61 4.49
CA VAL A 294 32.58 -27.72 5.23
C VAL A 294 32.09 -29.15 5.25
N ARG A 295 31.93 -29.70 6.44
CA ARG A 295 31.34 -31.03 6.72
C ARG A 295 30.14 -30.96 7.65
N ILE A 296 29.94 -29.84 8.31
CA ILE A 296 28.86 -29.62 9.25
C ILE A 296 28.07 -28.39 8.84
N VAL A 297 26.74 -28.57 8.74
CA VAL A 297 25.79 -27.47 8.53
C VAL A 297 24.91 -27.32 9.76
N VAL A 298 24.72 -26.09 10.21
CA VAL A 298 23.72 -25.71 11.22
C VAL A 298 22.73 -24.76 10.56
N ASP A 299 21.49 -25.17 10.42
CA ASP A 299 20.46 -24.40 9.74
C ASP A 299 19.38 -23.92 10.73
N SER A 300 19.24 -22.60 10.87
CA SER A 300 18.20 -21.99 11.70
C SER A 300 16.78 -22.23 11.19
N GLY A 301 16.61 -22.55 9.90
CA GLY A 301 15.28 -22.64 9.25
C GLY A 301 14.63 -21.28 8.92
N TYR A 302 15.39 -20.19 8.99
CA TYR A 302 14.89 -18.86 8.72
C TYR A 302 15.79 -18.10 7.74
N CYS A 303 15.17 -17.13 7.06
CA CYS A 303 15.85 -16.12 6.24
C CYS A 303 15.17 -14.77 6.37
N ARG A 304 15.82 -13.71 5.92
CA ARG A 304 15.17 -12.41 5.71
C ARG A 304 14.73 -12.28 4.28
N GLN A 305 13.48 -11.88 4.12
CA GLN A 305 12.85 -11.60 2.83
C GLN A 305 12.34 -10.16 2.83
N LEU A 306 12.53 -9.48 1.71
CA LEU A 306 11.94 -8.17 1.46
C LEU A 306 10.49 -8.39 1.03
N VAL A 307 9.54 -7.85 1.80
CA VAL A 307 8.10 -7.94 1.51
C VAL A 307 7.57 -6.54 1.25
N TYR A 308 6.94 -6.37 0.10
CA TYR A 308 6.31 -5.13 -0.27
C TYR A 308 4.89 -5.06 0.29
N ASN A 309 4.56 -3.97 0.98
CA ASN A 309 3.21 -3.72 1.47
C ASN A 309 2.45 -2.81 0.51
N PRO A 310 1.47 -3.33 -0.24
CA PRO A 310 0.72 -2.56 -1.22
C PRO A 310 -0.04 -1.38 -0.63
N ARG A 311 -0.48 -1.45 0.62
CA ARG A 311 -1.27 -0.37 1.26
C ARG A 311 -0.43 0.85 1.60
N SER A 312 0.80 0.64 2.05
CA SER A 312 1.71 1.73 2.42
C SER A 312 2.67 2.15 1.31
N GLY A 313 2.82 1.34 0.24
CA GLY A 313 3.83 1.54 -0.80
C GLY A 313 5.27 1.36 -0.30
N LEU A 314 5.46 0.62 0.80
CA LEU A 314 6.75 0.44 1.46
C LEU A 314 7.14 -1.03 1.51
N SER A 315 8.42 -1.30 1.28
CA SER A 315 9.01 -2.61 1.52
C SER A 315 9.62 -2.69 2.92
N HIS A 316 9.48 -3.82 3.57
CA HIS A 316 10.13 -4.10 4.86
C HIS A 316 10.78 -5.48 4.86
N LEU A 317 11.84 -5.63 5.66
CA LEU A 317 12.50 -6.93 5.83
C LEU A 317 11.77 -7.74 6.91
N GLU A 318 11.25 -8.89 6.51
CA GLU A 318 10.61 -9.84 7.40
C GLU A 318 11.47 -11.09 7.61
N THR A 319 11.48 -11.63 8.82
CA THR A 319 12.12 -12.92 9.11
C THR A 319 11.09 -14.02 8.88
N VAL A 320 11.28 -14.80 7.81
CA VAL A 320 10.36 -15.85 7.38
C VAL A 320 11.01 -17.23 7.46
N ARG A 321 10.19 -18.28 7.53
CA ARG A 321 10.68 -19.65 7.37
C ARG A 321 11.14 -19.91 5.95
N ILE A 322 12.23 -20.67 5.82
CA ILE A 322 12.73 -21.12 4.51
C ILE A 322 11.83 -22.21 3.93
N SER A 323 11.97 -22.44 2.63
CA SER A 323 11.36 -23.56 1.92
C SER A 323 12.20 -24.83 2.01
N LEU A 324 11.62 -25.98 1.66
CA LEU A 324 12.29 -27.29 1.71
C LEU A 324 13.46 -27.39 0.70
N ASP A 325 13.32 -26.78 -0.46
CA ASP A 325 14.40 -26.70 -1.46
C ASP A 325 15.60 -25.92 -0.91
N MET A 326 15.38 -24.78 -0.21
CA MET A 326 16.44 -24.04 0.48
C MET A 326 17.10 -24.90 1.57
N ALA A 327 16.32 -25.58 2.40
CA ALA A 327 16.83 -26.47 3.44
C ALA A 327 17.71 -27.61 2.83
N THR A 328 17.29 -28.13 1.69
CA THR A 328 18.03 -29.16 0.96
C THR A 328 19.34 -28.62 0.38
N GLN A 329 19.31 -27.44 -0.22
CA GLN A 329 20.52 -26.78 -0.74
C GLN A 329 21.53 -26.46 0.38
N ARG A 330 21.06 -25.93 1.52
CA ARG A 330 21.89 -25.66 2.70
C ARG A 330 22.52 -26.94 3.26
N SER A 331 21.74 -28.00 3.43
CA SER A 331 22.24 -29.28 3.91
C SER A 331 23.26 -29.88 2.95
N GLY A 332 23.05 -29.76 1.64
CA GLY A 332 23.98 -30.24 0.60
C GLY A 332 25.40 -29.64 0.69
N ARG A 333 25.57 -28.49 1.37
CA ARG A 333 26.88 -27.91 1.61
C ARG A 333 27.80 -28.80 2.44
N ALA A 334 27.24 -29.63 3.35
CA ALA A 334 27.99 -30.55 4.17
C ALA A 334 28.51 -31.78 3.39
N GLY A 335 27.90 -32.15 2.25
CA GLY A 335 28.21 -33.35 1.48
C GLY A 335 29.09 -33.11 0.24
N ARG A 336 29.79 -31.99 0.11
CA ARG A 336 30.59 -31.69 -1.08
C ARG A 336 31.94 -32.42 -1.13
N VAL A 337 32.60 -32.54 0.00
CA VAL A 337 34.01 -33.04 0.09
C VAL A 337 34.05 -34.43 0.71
N ALA A 338 33.19 -34.70 1.67
CA ALA A 338 33.11 -35.95 2.41
C ALA A 338 31.70 -36.11 3.00
N PRO A 339 31.37 -37.31 3.56
CA PRO A 339 30.14 -37.48 4.33
C PRO A 339 30.03 -36.43 5.42
N GLY A 340 28.84 -35.79 5.52
CA GLY A 340 28.62 -34.68 6.42
C GLY A 340 27.37 -34.78 7.30
N VAL A 341 27.16 -33.77 8.15
CA VAL A 341 26.00 -33.71 9.07
C VAL A 341 25.32 -32.35 8.95
N CYS A 342 23.99 -32.34 8.94
CA CYS A 342 23.18 -31.16 8.97
C CYS A 342 22.30 -31.14 10.22
N TYR A 343 22.45 -30.09 11.05
CA TYR A 343 21.58 -29.81 12.18
C TYR A 343 20.48 -28.84 11.75
N ARG A 344 19.25 -29.34 11.62
CA ARG A 344 18.03 -28.54 11.36
C ARG A 344 17.42 -28.14 12.70
N LEU A 345 17.38 -26.83 12.98
CA LEU A 345 16.88 -26.30 14.26
C LEU A 345 15.35 -26.18 14.29
N TRP A 346 14.67 -27.14 13.70
CA TRP A 346 13.22 -27.32 13.74
C TRP A 346 12.85 -28.80 13.85
N THR A 347 11.59 -29.05 14.18
CA THR A 347 11.10 -30.44 14.31
C THR A 347 10.77 -31.02 12.94
N LYS A 348 10.88 -32.34 12.81
CA LYS A 348 10.49 -33.03 11.58
C LYS A 348 9.01 -32.85 11.24
N ALA A 349 8.14 -32.69 12.24
CA ALA A 349 6.73 -32.38 12.05
C ALA A 349 6.49 -30.98 11.43
N SER A 350 7.32 -30.01 11.77
CA SER A 350 7.24 -28.65 11.21
C SER A 350 7.63 -28.58 9.74
N GLU A 351 8.41 -29.54 9.28
CA GLU A 351 8.81 -29.63 7.88
C GLU A 351 7.62 -29.84 6.93
N HIS A 352 6.60 -30.59 7.35
CA HIS A 352 5.35 -30.77 6.57
C HIS A 352 4.54 -29.47 6.38
N ARG A 353 4.85 -28.42 7.14
CA ARG A 353 4.19 -27.11 7.04
C ARG A 353 5.04 -26.08 6.29
N MET A 354 6.26 -26.45 5.90
CA MET A 354 7.12 -25.58 5.09
C MET A 354 6.70 -25.67 3.62
N ASN A 355 6.82 -24.56 2.92
CA ASN A 355 6.62 -24.55 1.48
C ASN A 355 7.65 -25.47 0.81
N GLU A 356 7.23 -26.26 -0.17
CA GLU A 356 8.15 -27.12 -0.90
C GLU A 356 9.25 -26.33 -1.62
N ARG A 357 8.89 -25.15 -2.15
CA ARG A 357 9.76 -24.31 -2.98
C ARG A 357 9.74 -22.87 -2.53
N ARG A 358 10.81 -22.17 -2.87
CA ARG A 358 10.90 -20.73 -2.74
C ARG A 358 9.80 -20.06 -3.56
N ARG A 359 9.10 -19.12 -2.95
CA ARG A 359 8.13 -18.29 -3.66
C ARG A 359 8.87 -17.35 -4.60
N PRO A 360 8.46 -17.21 -5.87
CA PRO A 360 9.07 -16.25 -6.79
C PRO A 360 8.97 -14.83 -6.25
N GLU A 361 10.04 -14.06 -6.32
CA GLU A 361 10.11 -12.70 -5.77
C GLU A 361 9.08 -11.76 -6.40
N ILE A 362 8.74 -11.99 -7.68
CA ILE A 362 7.73 -11.21 -8.42
C ILE A 362 6.34 -11.21 -7.73
N SER A 363 6.06 -12.18 -6.88
CA SER A 363 4.78 -12.27 -6.16
C SER A 363 4.67 -11.28 -5.00
N ASP A 364 5.79 -10.85 -4.43
CA ASP A 364 5.85 -10.10 -3.17
C ASP A 364 6.69 -8.81 -3.27
N ALA A 365 7.27 -8.51 -4.45
CA ALA A 365 8.14 -7.37 -4.67
C ALA A 365 7.40 -6.11 -5.12
N ASP A 366 8.07 -4.96 -5.00
CA ASP A 366 7.67 -3.72 -5.68
C ASP A 366 7.91 -3.84 -7.18
N LEU A 367 6.84 -3.75 -7.97
CA LEU A 367 6.90 -3.89 -9.42
C LEU A 367 7.17 -2.57 -10.17
N ALA A 368 7.30 -1.43 -9.49
CA ALA A 368 7.47 -0.15 -10.19
C ALA A 368 8.76 -0.09 -11.04
N PRO A 369 9.94 -0.56 -10.57
CA PRO A 369 11.12 -0.64 -11.42
C PRO A 369 10.91 -1.56 -12.63
N THR A 370 10.33 -2.73 -12.40
CA THR A 370 10.06 -3.75 -13.43
C THR A 370 9.13 -3.22 -14.52
N LEU A 371 8.03 -2.54 -14.14
CA LEU A 371 7.09 -1.97 -15.10
C LEU A 371 7.69 -0.79 -15.87
N LEU A 372 8.59 -0.01 -15.26
CA LEU A 372 9.32 1.03 -15.96
C LEU A 372 10.24 0.43 -17.04
N ASP A 373 10.94 -0.65 -16.72
CA ASP A 373 11.81 -1.36 -17.67
C ASP A 373 10.99 -1.98 -18.81
N ILE A 374 9.83 -2.58 -18.51
CA ILE A 374 8.92 -3.12 -19.54
C ILE A 374 8.40 -2.01 -20.46
N ALA A 375 7.98 -0.89 -19.90
CA ALA A 375 7.55 0.27 -20.68
C ALA A 375 8.71 0.86 -21.50
N ALA A 376 9.94 0.83 -21.00
CA ALA A 376 11.14 1.26 -21.74
C ALA A 376 11.52 0.31 -22.88
N PHE A 377 11.27 -0.98 -22.70
CA PHE A 377 11.41 -1.99 -23.76
C PHE A 377 10.38 -1.79 -24.89
N GLY A 378 9.28 -1.10 -24.63
CA GLY A 378 8.24 -0.78 -25.61
C GLY A 378 6.94 -1.56 -25.42
N GLU A 379 6.81 -2.33 -24.33
CA GLU A 379 5.61 -3.10 -24.02
C GLU A 379 4.72 -2.34 -23.01
N SER A 380 3.47 -2.16 -23.35
CA SER A 380 2.48 -1.48 -22.51
C SER A 380 1.66 -2.44 -21.63
N ASN A 381 1.59 -3.70 -22.05
CA ASN A 381 0.88 -4.76 -21.33
C ASN A 381 1.85 -5.75 -20.69
N ALA A 382 2.22 -5.48 -19.46
CA ALA A 382 3.17 -6.31 -18.72
C ALA A 382 2.70 -7.76 -18.54
N GLU A 383 1.39 -8.01 -18.48
CA GLU A 383 0.82 -9.35 -18.33
C GLU A 383 0.94 -10.21 -19.61
N ALA A 384 1.14 -9.58 -20.77
CA ALA A 384 1.27 -10.28 -22.06
C ALA A 384 2.66 -10.89 -22.28
N LEU A 385 3.68 -10.51 -21.49
CA LEU A 385 5.01 -11.10 -21.57
C LEU A 385 4.98 -12.60 -21.24
N PRO A 386 5.88 -13.41 -21.83
CA PRO A 386 5.97 -14.84 -21.59
C PRO A 386 6.60 -15.18 -20.22
N TRP A 387 5.93 -14.78 -19.16
CA TRP A 387 6.34 -15.04 -17.78
C TRP A 387 6.28 -16.53 -17.43
N LEU A 388 7.20 -16.99 -16.58
CA LEU A 388 7.03 -18.27 -15.88
C LEU A 388 6.02 -18.17 -14.73
N THR A 389 6.00 -17.01 -14.06
CA THR A 389 5.01 -16.67 -13.04
C THR A 389 4.51 -15.26 -13.33
N THR A 390 3.24 -15.15 -13.68
CA THR A 390 2.62 -13.85 -13.97
C THR A 390 2.60 -12.97 -12.72
N PRO A 391 2.98 -11.69 -12.81
CA PRO A 391 2.92 -10.77 -11.68
C PRO A 391 1.49 -10.58 -11.18
N PRO A 392 1.27 -10.39 -9.86
CA PRO A 392 -0.06 -10.19 -9.30
C PRO A 392 -0.75 -8.94 -9.88
N PRO A 393 -2.00 -9.02 -10.38
CA PRO A 393 -2.68 -7.88 -11.00
C PRO A 393 -2.81 -6.66 -10.09
N SER A 394 -2.99 -6.87 -8.78
CA SER A 394 -3.06 -5.78 -7.79
C SER A 394 -1.73 -5.03 -7.66
N ALA A 395 -0.60 -5.73 -7.66
CA ALA A 395 0.74 -5.13 -7.61
C ALA A 395 1.06 -4.38 -8.91
N VAL A 396 0.67 -4.94 -10.07
CA VAL A 396 0.78 -4.28 -11.37
C VAL A 396 -0.02 -2.97 -11.40
N ALA A 397 -1.27 -3.00 -10.97
CA ALA A 397 -2.13 -1.80 -10.95
C ALA A 397 -1.55 -0.69 -10.07
N GLN A 398 -1.00 -1.06 -8.92
CA GLN A 398 -0.37 -0.11 -8.01
C GLN A 398 0.93 0.48 -8.57
N ALA A 399 1.79 -0.33 -9.14
CA ALA A 399 3.01 0.13 -9.78
C ALA A 399 2.71 1.04 -10.99
N ARG A 400 1.68 0.74 -11.80
CA ARG A 400 1.17 1.62 -12.86
C ARG A 400 0.73 2.97 -12.31
N LYS A 401 -0.07 2.97 -11.24
CA LYS A 401 -0.52 4.20 -10.57
C LYS A 401 0.66 5.04 -10.09
N LEU A 402 1.67 4.40 -9.48
CA LEU A 402 2.89 5.08 -9.05
C LEU A 402 3.63 5.70 -10.25
N LEU A 403 3.91 4.93 -11.30
CA LEU A 403 4.62 5.41 -12.48
C LEU A 403 3.88 6.55 -13.19
N THR A 404 2.55 6.50 -13.24
CA THR A 404 1.72 7.60 -13.76
C THR A 404 1.83 8.84 -12.87
N THR A 405 1.79 8.68 -11.55
CA THR A 405 1.99 9.79 -10.59
C THR A 405 3.37 10.41 -10.71
N LEU A 406 4.40 9.61 -10.95
CA LEU A 406 5.76 10.10 -11.20
C LEU A 406 5.91 10.73 -12.59
N GLY A 407 4.94 10.56 -13.48
CA GLY A 407 4.99 11.04 -14.86
C GLY A 407 5.89 10.19 -15.78
N ALA A 408 6.25 8.98 -15.34
CA ALA A 408 7.11 8.08 -16.10
C ALA A 408 6.36 7.37 -17.24
N VAL A 409 5.06 7.12 -17.06
CA VAL A 409 4.18 6.56 -18.09
C VAL A 409 2.92 7.42 -18.24
N ASP A 410 2.30 7.37 -19.42
CA ASP A 410 1.02 8.04 -19.69
C ASP A 410 -0.19 7.20 -19.21
N SER A 411 -1.40 7.70 -19.44
CA SER A 411 -2.65 7.00 -19.09
C SER A 411 -2.86 5.66 -19.85
N GLN A 412 -2.09 5.43 -20.92
CA GLN A 412 -2.11 4.18 -21.71
C GLN A 412 -0.91 3.28 -21.36
N ASN A 413 -0.22 3.54 -20.27
CA ASN A 413 1.00 2.86 -19.81
C ASN A 413 2.19 2.93 -20.78
N ARG A 414 2.21 3.86 -21.71
CA ARG A 414 3.34 4.08 -22.61
C ARG A 414 4.35 4.98 -21.95
N ILE A 415 5.63 4.68 -22.16
CA ILE A 415 6.73 5.43 -21.55
C ILE A 415 6.78 6.87 -22.07
N THR A 416 6.90 7.82 -21.15
CA THR A 416 7.06 9.25 -21.48
C THR A 416 8.54 9.59 -21.76
N SER A 417 8.81 10.83 -22.21
CA SER A 417 10.18 11.33 -22.34
C SER A 417 10.92 11.34 -20.98
N LEU A 418 10.21 11.70 -19.89
CA LEU A 418 10.73 11.63 -18.53
C LEU A 418 11.02 10.19 -18.13
N GLY A 419 10.08 9.27 -18.36
CA GLY A 419 10.25 7.85 -18.07
C GLY A 419 11.47 7.24 -18.79
N ARG A 420 11.71 7.62 -20.06
CA ARG A 420 12.91 7.19 -20.80
C ARG A 420 14.23 7.70 -20.19
N GLN A 421 14.23 8.90 -19.62
CA GLN A 421 15.39 9.40 -18.88
C GLN A 421 15.56 8.65 -17.56
N MET A 422 14.47 8.40 -16.84
CA MET A 422 14.48 7.67 -15.59
C MET A 422 14.97 6.22 -15.77
N SER A 423 14.53 5.52 -16.81
CA SER A 423 14.91 4.12 -17.05
C SER A 423 16.40 3.93 -17.38
N LYS A 424 17.13 4.98 -17.74
CA LYS A 424 18.60 4.93 -17.94
C LYS A 424 19.37 4.82 -16.64
N LEU A 425 18.78 5.18 -15.51
CA LEU A 425 19.43 5.19 -14.21
C LEU A 425 19.19 3.87 -13.48
N PRO A 426 20.24 3.24 -12.90
CA PRO A 426 20.13 1.93 -12.23
C PRO A 426 19.60 2.06 -10.79
N CYS A 427 18.49 2.74 -10.60
CA CYS A 427 17.89 2.98 -9.29
C CYS A 427 16.36 2.96 -9.37
N HIS A 428 15.72 2.99 -8.19
CA HIS A 428 14.28 3.03 -8.09
C HIS A 428 13.67 4.26 -8.81
N PRO A 429 12.46 4.16 -9.44
CA PRO A 429 11.82 5.27 -10.16
C PRO A 429 11.69 6.56 -9.36
N HIS A 430 11.45 6.50 -8.06
CA HIS A 430 11.47 7.67 -7.19
C HIS A 430 12.81 8.42 -7.22
N ILE A 431 13.90 7.69 -7.04
CA ILE A 431 15.27 8.24 -7.00
C ILE A 431 15.66 8.77 -8.38
N SER A 432 15.37 8.02 -9.44
CA SER A 432 15.67 8.46 -10.79
C SER A 432 14.92 9.72 -11.18
N LYS A 433 13.64 9.87 -10.78
CA LYS A 433 12.87 11.11 -11.00
C LYS A 433 13.56 12.31 -10.35
N MET A 434 14.00 12.18 -9.10
CA MET A 434 14.70 13.22 -8.35
C MET A 434 15.96 13.70 -9.14
N MET A 435 16.79 12.77 -9.58
CA MET A 435 18.02 13.10 -10.31
C MET A 435 17.74 13.74 -11.67
N VAL A 436 16.72 13.25 -12.40
CA VAL A 436 16.36 13.77 -13.71
C VAL A 436 15.70 15.16 -13.62
N ARG A 437 14.99 15.46 -12.54
CA ARG A 437 14.33 16.74 -12.31
C ARG A 437 15.22 17.80 -11.69
N ALA A 438 16.40 17.45 -11.20
CA ALA A 438 17.37 18.44 -10.72
C ALA A 438 17.84 19.32 -11.87
N GLU A 439 17.72 20.64 -11.73
CA GLU A 439 17.94 21.60 -12.81
C GLU A 439 19.37 22.16 -12.78
N SER A 440 19.77 22.76 -11.65
CA SER A 440 21.07 23.38 -11.51
C SER A 440 22.18 22.35 -11.28
N PRO A 441 23.46 22.67 -11.62
CA PRO A 441 24.60 21.81 -11.34
C PRO A 441 24.70 21.43 -9.85
N ALA A 442 24.40 22.38 -8.95
CA ALA A 442 24.42 22.14 -7.52
C ALA A 442 23.32 21.16 -7.09
N GLN A 443 22.09 21.32 -7.62
CA GLN A 443 20.97 20.40 -7.36
C GLN A 443 21.26 18.99 -7.92
N LYS A 444 21.87 18.89 -9.12
CA LYS A 444 22.26 17.60 -9.69
C LYS A 444 23.27 16.88 -8.81
N SER A 445 24.30 17.59 -8.34
CA SER A 445 25.26 17.03 -7.40
C SER A 445 24.61 16.59 -6.09
N LEU A 446 23.73 17.42 -5.53
CA LEU A 446 22.99 17.12 -4.31
C LEU A 446 22.07 15.91 -4.49
N ALA A 447 21.35 15.82 -5.60
CA ALA A 447 20.49 14.68 -5.91
C ALA A 447 21.28 13.36 -6.01
N CYS A 448 22.51 13.39 -6.59
CA CYS A 448 23.40 12.22 -6.61
C CYS A 448 23.89 11.83 -5.21
N ASP A 449 24.20 12.82 -4.36
CA ASP A 449 24.59 12.57 -2.98
C ASP A 449 23.44 11.91 -2.18
N ILE A 450 22.21 12.47 -2.31
CA ILE A 450 20.99 11.89 -1.69
C ILE A 450 20.74 10.47 -2.21
N ALA A 451 20.81 10.27 -3.53
CA ALA A 451 20.59 8.94 -4.13
C ALA A 451 21.56 7.90 -3.57
N ALA A 452 22.84 8.23 -3.48
CA ALA A 452 23.87 7.33 -2.95
C ALA A 452 23.68 7.03 -1.46
N ILE A 453 23.25 8.01 -0.66
CA ILE A 453 22.94 7.80 0.77
C ILE A 453 21.73 6.90 0.95
N LEU A 454 20.70 7.03 0.10
CA LEU A 454 19.48 6.23 0.19
C LEU A 454 19.65 4.78 -0.28
N GLU A 455 20.62 4.51 -1.13
CA GLU A 455 20.88 3.16 -1.66
C GLU A 455 21.88 2.34 -0.83
N GLU A 456 22.70 2.98 -0.03
CA GLU A 456 23.71 2.30 0.79
C GLU A 456 23.32 2.30 2.27
N LYS A 457 23.99 1.43 3.01
CA LYS A 457 23.81 1.39 4.46
C LYS A 457 24.30 2.71 5.08
N ASP A 458 23.45 3.27 5.96
CA ASP A 458 23.83 4.46 6.71
C ASP A 458 25.14 4.22 7.52
N PRO A 459 26.19 4.99 7.26
CA PRO A 459 27.44 4.86 8.00
C PRO A 459 27.35 5.37 9.44
N LEU A 460 26.28 6.08 9.82
CA LEU A 460 26.04 6.59 11.17
C LEU A 460 25.18 5.61 11.98
N THR A 461 25.66 4.39 12.20
CA THR A 461 24.90 3.32 12.86
C THR A 461 24.56 3.61 14.33
N ASP A 462 25.33 4.45 14.99
CA ASP A 462 25.19 4.79 16.40
C ASP A 462 24.43 6.11 16.62
N ASP A 463 24.11 6.84 15.54
CA ASP A 463 23.37 8.09 15.57
C ASP A 463 21.88 7.84 15.33
N THR A 464 21.04 8.23 16.27
CA THR A 464 19.57 8.14 16.19
C THR A 464 18.96 9.30 15.41
N SER A 465 19.74 10.31 15.01
CA SER A 465 19.27 11.47 14.27
C SER A 465 18.71 11.07 12.89
N ALA A 466 17.50 11.51 12.60
CA ALA A 466 16.86 11.30 11.30
C ALA A 466 17.27 12.34 10.23
N ASP A 467 18.27 13.18 10.51
CA ASP A 467 18.66 14.31 9.65
C ASP A 467 19.49 13.85 8.44
N LEU A 468 18.88 13.93 7.26
CA LEU A 468 19.51 13.66 5.97
C LEU A 468 20.60 14.70 5.66
N CYS A 469 20.37 15.97 6.01
CA CYS A 469 21.30 17.06 5.74
C CYS A 469 22.62 16.88 6.49
N LEU A 470 22.58 16.31 7.69
CA LEU A 470 23.78 15.93 8.44
C LEU A 470 24.62 14.91 7.65
N ARG A 471 23.99 13.86 7.08
CA ARG A 471 24.70 12.84 6.27
C ARG A 471 25.36 13.45 5.05
N ILE A 472 24.65 14.34 4.34
CA ILE A 472 25.18 15.03 3.17
C ILE A 472 26.37 15.90 3.55
N SER A 473 26.26 16.68 4.63
CA SER A 473 27.32 17.55 5.11
C SER A 473 28.57 16.77 5.51
N LEU A 474 28.40 15.62 6.16
CA LEU A 474 29.54 14.74 6.54
C LEU A 474 30.19 14.08 5.32
N LEU A 475 29.41 13.64 4.32
CA LEU A 475 29.92 13.12 3.06
C LEU A 475 30.75 14.17 2.32
N ARG A 476 30.25 15.39 2.17
CA ARG A 476 30.93 16.49 1.50
C ARG A 476 32.18 16.93 2.26
N THR A 477 32.13 16.97 3.58
CA THR A 477 33.29 17.23 4.43
C THR A 477 34.37 16.15 4.24
N ALA A 478 33.98 14.87 4.22
CA ALA A 478 34.92 13.78 3.99
C ALA A 478 35.63 13.88 2.61
N ARG A 479 34.91 14.33 1.56
CA ARG A 479 35.47 14.61 0.23
C ARG A 479 36.43 15.79 0.25
N ARG A 480 36.05 16.93 0.84
CA ARG A 480 36.92 18.12 0.99
C ARG A 480 38.22 17.79 1.72
N GLN A 481 38.18 16.90 2.69
CA GLN A 481 39.34 16.49 3.48
C GLN A 481 40.11 15.31 2.85
N HIS A 482 39.68 14.76 1.72
CA HIS A 482 40.25 13.55 1.12
C HIS A 482 40.32 12.34 2.09
N ARG A 483 39.39 12.26 3.04
CA ARG A 483 39.33 11.22 4.07
C ARG A 483 37.95 10.52 4.06
N LEU A 484 37.69 9.76 3.01
CA LEU A 484 36.40 9.14 2.80
C LEU A 484 36.05 8.07 3.85
N GLY A 485 37.00 7.26 4.29
CA GLY A 485 36.78 6.24 5.33
C GLY A 485 35.49 5.44 5.08
N ARG A 486 34.58 5.48 6.04
CA ARG A 486 33.26 4.82 5.96
C ARG A 486 32.33 5.37 4.86
N TRP A 487 32.62 6.55 4.31
CA TRP A 487 31.87 7.19 3.21
C TRP A 487 32.32 6.76 1.82
N SER A 488 33.44 5.99 1.69
CA SER A 488 34.06 5.67 0.42
C SER A 488 33.06 5.04 -0.59
N ARG A 489 32.22 4.13 -0.14
CA ARG A 489 31.28 3.47 -1.02
C ARG A 489 30.16 4.41 -1.49
N ILE A 490 29.62 5.24 -0.58
CA ILE A 490 28.61 6.26 -0.91
C ILE A 490 29.19 7.30 -1.87
N ALA A 491 30.42 7.76 -1.62
CA ALA A 491 31.11 8.70 -2.49
C ALA A 491 31.30 8.16 -3.92
N GLN A 492 31.69 6.88 -4.03
CA GLN A 492 31.85 6.19 -5.32
C GLN A 492 30.51 6.12 -6.08
N ILE A 493 29.43 5.71 -5.42
CA ILE A 493 28.10 5.62 -6.06
C ILE A 493 27.60 7.01 -6.50
N ALA A 494 27.80 8.03 -5.66
CA ALA A 494 27.44 9.40 -6.04
C ALA A 494 28.24 9.91 -7.25
N GLU A 495 29.53 9.54 -7.35
CA GLU A 495 30.37 9.83 -8.53
C GLU A 495 29.85 9.13 -9.79
N GLU A 496 29.51 7.84 -9.69
CA GLU A 496 28.93 7.09 -10.80
C GLU A 496 27.61 7.71 -11.28
N TYR A 497 26.74 8.11 -10.37
CA TYR A 497 25.52 8.83 -10.75
C TYR A 497 25.81 10.18 -11.40
N ARG A 498 26.76 10.96 -10.87
CA ARG A 498 27.17 12.23 -11.51
C ARG A 498 27.66 12.01 -12.93
N ASN A 499 28.46 10.97 -13.16
CA ASN A 499 28.93 10.61 -14.48
C ASN A 499 27.78 10.28 -15.44
N MET A 500 26.76 9.51 -14.96
CA MET A 500 25.60 9.14 -15.78
C MET A 500 24.74 10.35 -16.17
N ILE A 501 24.51 11.30 -15.25
CA ILE A 501 23.69 12.49 -15.53
C ILE A 501 24.54 13.70 -15.99
N LYS A 502 25.84 13.51 -16.20
CA LYS A 502 26.80 14.55 -16.62
C LYS A 502 26.79 15.76 -15.68
N ALA A 503 26.81 15.51 -14.37
CA ALA A 503 26.87 16.52 -13.33
C ALA A 503 28.29 16.69 -12.80
N THR A 504 28.65 17.92 -12.43
CA THR A 504 29.93 18.23 -11.75
C THR A 504 29.77 18.04 -10.24
N GLU A 505 30.84 17.63 -9.57
CA GLU A 505 30.86 17.55 -8.11
C GLU A 505 30.76 18.93 -7.49
N CYS A 506 29.89 19.07 -6.50
CA CYS A 506 29.77 20.27 -5.68
C CYS A 506 29.82 19.85 -4.21
N ASN A 507 30.76 20.41 -3.47
CA ASN A 507 30.98 20.12 -2.05
C ASN A 507 30.66 21.32 -1.16
N ASP A 508 29.99 22.37 -1.70
CA ASP A 508 29.56 23.54 -0.94
C ASP A 508 28.51 23.14 0.12
N ASP A 509 28.36 23.99 1.12
CA ASP A 509 27.30 23.80 2.12
C ASP A 509 25.91 23.84 1.46
N ILE A 510 25.00 23.04 1.97
CA ILE A 510 23.64 22.89 1.41
C ILE A 510 22.63 23.76 2.13
N CYS A 511 21.64 24.26 1.41
CA CYS A 511 20.40 24.70 1.99
C CYS A 511 19.57 23.44 2.35
N PRO A 512 19.18 23.26 3.62
CA PRO A 512 18.43 22.06 4.04
C PRO A 512 17.14 21.85 3.26
N GLU A 513 16.47 22.93 2.90
CA GLU A 513 15.20 22.92 2.14
C GLU A 513 15.39 22.46 0.70
N ASP A 514 16.57 22.69 0.09
CA ASP A 514 16.87 22.15 -1.24
C ASP A 514 16.91 20.61 -1.21
N ALA A 515 17.49 20.03 -0.15
CA ALA A 515 17.46 18.60 0.04
C ALA A 515 16.01 18.10 0.26
N GLY A 516 15.21 18.83 1.04
CA GLY A 516 13.80 18.54 1.23
C GLY A 516 12.99 18.59 -0.07
N CYS A 517 13.21 19.60 -0.90
CA CYS A 517 12.55 19.73 -2.20
C CYS A 517 12.88 18.57 -3.15
N LEU A 518 14.15 18.17 -3.22
CA LEU A 518 14.57 17.00 -4.00
C LEU A 518 13.95 15.69 -3.48
N VAL A 519 13.92 15.49 -2.17
CA VAL A 519 13.26 14.33 -1.56
C VAL A 519 11.76 14.35 -1.81
N ALA A 520 11.10 15.50 -1.72
CA ALA A 520 9.67 15.64 -2.04
C ALA A 520 9.37 15.36 -3.52
N THR A 521 10.29 15.69 -4.43
CA THR A 521 10.20 15.34 -5.85
C THR A 521 10.28 13.83 -6.06
N ALA A 522 11.13 13.13 -5.29
CA ALA A 522 11.22 11.68 -5.29
C ALA A 522 9.95 11.05 -4.69
N TYR A 523 9.56 11.47 -3.51
CA TYR A 523 8.52 10.87 -2.69
C TYR A 523 7.41 11.86 -2.32
N PRO A 524 6.61 12.33 -3.31
CA PRO A 524 5.56 13.32 -3.04
C PRO A 524 4.51 12.82 -2.02
N GLU A 525 4.27 11.51 -1.96
CA GLU A 525 3.37 10.87 -0.99
C GLU A 525 3.90 10.85 0.44
N ARG A 526 5.21 11.15 0.63
CA ARG A 526 5.90 11.19 1.92
C ARG A 526 6.22 12.60 2.40
N VAL A 527 5.71 13.62 1.74
CA VAL A 527 5.68 14.97 2.32
C VAL A 527 4.90 14.91 3.61
N ALA A 528 5.44 15.45 4.68
CA ALA A 528 4.93 15.35 6.04
C ALA A 528 4.62 16.73 6.62
N LYS A 529 3.46 16.88 7.26
CA LYS A 529 3.04 18.08 8.00
C LYS A 529 2.92 17.73 9.48
N ALA A 530 3.44 18.59 10.33
CA ALA A 530 3.32 18.47 11.78
C ALA A 530 1.83 18.45 12.20
N ILE A 531 1.51 17.62 13.20
CA ILE A 531 0.22 17.54 13.87
C ILE A 531 0.40 17.88 15.35
N ASP A 532 -0.65 17.79 16.16
CA ASP A 532 -0.84 18.38 17.51
C ASP A 532 0.29 18.17 18.55
N SER A 533 1.29 17.33 18.28
CA SER A 533 2.38 17.02 19.22
C SER A 533 3.74 17.05 18.54
N ILE A 534 4.77 17.46 19.30
CA ILE A 534 6.16 17.51 18.84
C ILE A 534 6.60 16.14 18.32
N GLY A 535 7.23 16.12 17.16
CA GLY A 535 7.74 14.89 16.55
C GLY A 535 6.71 14.02 15.84
N HIS A 536 5.42 14.41 15.85
CA HIS A 536 4.35 13.70 15.15
C HIS A 536 3.94 14.41 13.88
N PHE A 537 3.87 13.64 12.79
CA PHE A 537 3.59 14.17 11.46
C PHE A 537 2.55 13.31 10.75
N ARG A 538 1.83 13.94 9.85
CA ARG A 538 0.95 13.24 8.89
C ARG A 538 1.54 13.36 7.49
N LEU A 539 1.66 12.22 6.81
CA LEU A 539 2.13 12.16 5.43
C LEU A 539 1.04 12.59 4.44
N ALA A 540 1.46 13.03 3.27
CA ALA A 540 0.58 13.32 2.14
C ALA A 540 -0.26 12.10 1.70
N SER A 541 0.21 10.88 1.98
CA SER A 541 -0.55 9.63 1.83
C SER A 541 -1.63 9.41 2.88
N GLY A 542 -1.68 10.21 3.96
CA GLY A 542 -2.59 10.07 5.10
C GLY A 542 -2.06 9.23 6.27
N VAL A 543 -0.90 8.62 6.14
CA VAL A 543 -0.27 7.81 7.20
C VAL A 543 0.35 8.72 8.26
N ASN A 544 0.20 8.36 9.54
CA ASN A 544 0.86 9.07 10.65
C ASN A 544 2.24 8.47 10.89
N VAL A 545 3.21 9.36 11.13
CA VAL A 545 4.61 9.00 11.40
C VAL A 545 5.18 9.81 12.54
N GLN A 546 6.24 9.29 13.17
CA GLN A 546 6.92 9.97 14.26
C GLN A 546 8.43 10.02 14.07
N ILE A 547 9.02 11.08 14.58
CA ILE A 547 10.47 11.28 14.72
C ILE A 547 10.79 11.35 16.22
N ASP A 548 11.98 10.95 16.59
CA ASP A 548 12.45 11.08 17.96
C ASP A 548 12.45 12.56 18.39
N ASN A 549 11.85 12.86 19.54
CA ASN A 549 11.71 14.22 20.05
C ASN A 549 13.04 14.92 20.34
N SER A 550 14.14 14.15 20.46
CA SER A 550 15.50 14.69 20.58
C SER A 550 16.09 15.21 19.27
N SER A 551 15.46 14.88 18.15
CA SER A 551 15.88 15.35 16.81
C SER A 551 15.43 16.78 16.57
N ASN A 552 16.31 17.63 16.03
CA ASN A 552 15.96 18.97 15.60
C ASN A 552 14.81 19.01 14.57
N LEU A 553 14.65 17.94 13.78
CA LEU A 553 13.58 17.81 12.81
C LEU A 553 12.18 17.73 13.44
N ALA A 554 12.07 17.36 14.71
CA ALA A 554 10.80 17.27 15.42
C ALA A 554 10.06 18.62 15.55
N PHE A 555 10.76 19.73 15.37
CA PHE A 555 10.25 21.11 15.53
C PHE A 555 9.90 21.80 14.20
N TYR A 556 10.08 21.14 13.08
CA TYR A 556 9.69 21.70 11.77
C TYR A 556 8.22 21.43 11.48
N ASP A 557 7.55 22.40 10.85
CA ASP A 557 6.15 22.24 10.42
C ASP A 557 6.02 21.29 9.24
N TRP A 558 7.03 21.28 8.35
CA TRP A 558 7.02 20.48 7.14
C TRP A 558 8.35 19.76 6.94
N LEU A 559 8.24 18.51 6.56
CA LEU A 559 9.38 17.65 6.24
C LEU A 559 9.14 16.88 4.94
N ALA A 560 10.22 16.56 4.24
CA ALA A 560 10.24 15.52 3.21
C ALA A 560 10.91 14.26 3.77
N VAL A 561 10.16 13.16 3.83
CA VAL A 561 10.62 11.92 4.43
C VAL A 561 11.23 11.01 3.36
N ALA A 562 12.52 10.75 3.48
CA ALA A 562 13.26 9.90 2.55
C ALA A 562 13.21 8.42 2.92
N ALA A 563 13.33 8.10 4.21
CA ALA A 563 13.28 6.72 4.70
C ALA A 563 12.41 6.61 5.97
N LEU A 564 11.55 5.61 5.99
CA LEU A 564 10.68 5.31 7.13
C LEU A 564 10.38 3.80 7.21
N ASN A 565 9.94 3.37 8.37
CA ASN A 565 9.37 2.04 8.57
C ASN A 565 7.84 2.16 8.66
N ALA A 566 7.13 1.32 7.94
CA ALA A 566 5.68 1.20 8.06
C ALA A 566 5.32 0.35 9.28
N SER A 567 4.56 0.93 10.21
CA SER A 567 3.89 0.22 11.28
C SER A 567 2.38 0.42 11.16
N GLU A 568 1.57 -0.53 11.62
CA GLU A 568 0.10 -0.47 11.48
C GLU A 568 -0.53 0.75 12.17
N LYS A 569 0.12 1.30 13.20
CA LYS A 569 -0.43 2.44 13.98
C LYS A 569 0.30 3.75 13.71
N CYS A 570 1.62 3.74 13.68
CA CYS A 570 2.44 4.93 13.46
C CYS A 570 3.81 4.51 12.93
N GLY A 571 4.22 5.03 11.76
CA GLY A 571 5.52 4.75 11.19
C GLY A 571 6.65 5.52 11.91
N ARG A 572 7.86 4.95 11.94
CA ARG A 572 9.06 5.65 12.42
C ARG A 572 9.85 6.19 11.23
N VAL A 573 10.21 7.47 11.28
CA VAL A 573 11.07 8.12 10.29
C VAL A 573 12.54 7.85 10.64
N PHE A 574 13.31 7.44 9.64
CA PHE A 574 14.74 7.21 9.75
C PHE A 574 15.57 8.29 9.07
N LEU A 575 15.07 8.86 7.95
CA LEU A 575 15.73 9.95 7.25
C LEU A 575 14.68 10.93 6.72
N ALA A 576 14.89 12.21 6.99
CA ALA A 576 14.07 13.30 6.48
C ALA A 576 14.91 14.57 6.31
N ALA A 577 14.38 15.53 5.55
CA ALA A 577 14.93 16.87 5.43
C ALA A 577 13.83 17.91 5.60
N PRO A 578 14.16 19.13 6.08
CA PRO A 578 13.23 20.25 6.14
C PRO A 578 12.69 20.60 4.76
N LEU A 579 11.44 21.03 4.70
CA LEU A 579 10.74 21.37 3.46
C LEU A 579 9.97 22.69 3.60
N ARG A 580 10.02 23.53 2.56
CA ARG A 580 9.09 24.64 2.37
C ARG A 580 8.00 24.18 1.39
N PRO A 581 6.73 24.18 1.79
CA PRO A 581 5.65 23.69 0.93
C PRO A 581 5.43 24.56 -0.31
N GLU A 582 5.97 25.80 -0.34
CA GLU A 582 5.92 26.72 -1.47
C GLU A 582 6.81 26.27 -2.63
N ASP A 583 7.87 25.50 -2.34
CA ASP A 583 8.87 25.08 -3.31
C ASP A 583 8.46 23.81 -4.09
N ILE A 584 7.28 23.26 -3.80
CA ILE A 584 6.79 22.01 -4.43
C ILE A 584 5.43 22.21 -5.11
N GLU A 585 5.15 21.37 -6.09
CA GLU A 585 3.88 21.39 -6.81
C GLU A 585 2.71 21.08 -5.86
N THR A 586 1.74 21.98 -5.81
CA THR A 586 0.49 21.82 -5.07
C THR A 586 -0.69 21.66 -6.02
N ARG A 587 -1.71 20.94 -5.60
CA ARG A 587 -2.98 20.86 -6.33
C ARG A 587 -3.98 21.80 -5.70
N GLN A 588 -4.73 22.50 -6.54
CA GLN A 588 -5.88 23.28 -6.06
C GLN A 588 -7.10 22.37 -5.95
N ARG A 589 -7.79 22.48 -4.82
CA ARG A 589 -9.05 21.77 -4.55
C ARG A 589 -10.06 22.75 -4.01
N GLU A 590 -11.25 22.75 -4.55
CA GLU A 590 -12.39 23.46 -3.96
C GLU A 590 -13.07 22.52 -2.97
N ARG A 591 -13.30 23.03 -1.77
CA ARG A 591 -13.97 22.31 -0.69
C ARG A 591 -15.15 23.12 -0.20
N ILE A 592 -16.33 22.55 -0.37
CA ILE A 592 -17.58 23.10 0.10
C ILE A 592 -18.11 22.12 1.14
N PHE A 593 -18.38 22.59 2.35
CA PHE A 593 -18.87 21.74 3.42
C PHE A 593 -19.67 22.53 4.43
N TRP A 594 -20.57 21.86 5.17
CA TRP A 594 -21.27 22.47 6.29
C TRP A 594 -20.39 22.53 7.53
N ASP A 595 -20.17 23.72 8.05
CA ASP A 595 -19.48 23.91 9.33
C ASP A 595 -20.51 24.00 10.46
N SER A 596 -20.70 22.91 11.15
CA SER A 596 -21.66 22.82 12.27
C SER A 596 -21.28 23.73 13.44
N LYS A 597 -20.00 24.12 13.60
CA LYS A 597 -19.58 25.03 14.67
C LYS A 597 -20.01 26.47 14.40
N ASN A 598 -19.86 26.91 13.17
CA ASN A 598 -20.21 28.24 12.74
C ASN A 598 -21.63 28.33 12.17
N GLY A 599 -22.31 27.21 12.00
CA GLY A 599 -23.68 27.11 11.53
C GLY A 599 -23.88 27.64 10.11
N GLY A 600 -22.96 27.28 9.20
CA GLY A 600 -23.07 27.72 7.82
C GLY A 600 -22.19 26.95 6.84
N VAL A 601 -22.39 27.17 5.53
CA VAL A 601 -21.57 26.59 4.49
C VAL A 601 -20.20 27.30 4.44
N ALA A 602 -19.13 26.52 4.67
CA ALA A 602 -17.76 26.98 4.42
C ALA A 602 -17.36 26.63 3.00
N MET A 603 -16.85 27.60 2.27
CA MET A 603 -16.40 27.47 0.89
C MET A 603 -14.93 27.89 0.84
N LEU A 604 -14.05 26.92 0.60
CA LEU A 604 -12.60 27.10 0.64
C LEU A 604 -11.97 26.63 -0.66
N ARG A 605 -11.00 27.41 -1.13
CA ARG A 605 -10.03 26.97 -2.13
C ARG A 605 -8.76 26.59 -1.39
N GLU A 606 -8.47 25.30 -1.37
CA GLU A 606 -7.31 24.74 -0.68
C GLU A 606 -6.21 24.43 -1.68
N ARG A 607 -4.96 24.78 -1.33
CA ARG A 607 -3.79 24.20 -1.96
C ARG A 607 -3.39 22.96 -1.17
N THR A 608 -3.26 21.84 -1.84
CA THR A 608 -3.05 20.55 -1.19
C THR A 608 -1.87 19.80 -1.77
N ILE A 609 -1.22 18.98 -0.91
CA ILE A 609 -0.25 17.96 -1.26
C ILE A 609 -0.82 16.64 -0.74
N GLY A 610 -1.33 15.80 -1.65
CA GLY A 610 -2.09 14.63 -1.26
C GLY A 610 -3.30 14.98 -0.38
N VAL A 611 -3.32 14.45 0.86
CA VAL A 611 -4.39 14.76 1.84
C VAL A 611 -4.08 15.99 2.72
N LEU A 612 -2.88 16.56 2.61
CA LEU A 612 -2.44 17.67 3.44
C LEU A 612 -2.89 19.00 2.82
N THR A 613 -3.46 19.88 3.64
CA THR A 613 -3.74 21.26 3.25
C THR A 613 -2.54 22.13 3.58
N VAL A 614 -1.99 22.79 2.55
CA VAL A 614 -0.89 23.74 2.68
C VAL A 614 -1.46 25.07 3.17
N ASP A 615 -2.38 25.65 2.40
CA ASP A 615 -3.15 26.82 2.78
C ASP A 615 -4.60 26.70 2.30
N SER A 616 -5.45 27.55 2.83
CA SER A 616 -6.85 27.66 2.44
C SER A 616 -7.26 29.14 2.32
N GLN A 617 -7.95 29.47 1.25
CA GLN A 617 -8.50 30.79 1.01
C GLN A 617 -10.00 30.71 0.82
N PRO A 618 -10.78 31.74 1.24
CA PRO A 618 -12.21 31.78 0.96
C PRO A 618 -12.50 31.71 -0.55
N LEU A 619 -13.44 30.87 -0.92
CA LEU A 619 -13.92 30.75 -2.29
C LEU A 619 -15.17 31.61 -2.48
N HIS A 620 -15.08 32.69 -3.26
CA HIS A 620 -16.20 33.64 -3.45
C HIS A 620 -17.21 33.19 -4.51
N ASN A 621 -16.81 32.36 -5.47
CA ASN A 621 -17.63 31.88 -6.58
C ASN A 621 -17.65 30.34 -6.60
N ALA A 622 -18.30 29.74 -5.62
CA ALA A 622 -18.51 28.31 -5.59
C ALA A 622 -19.61 27.89 -6.56
N ASP A 623 -19.54 26.66 -7.05
CA ASP A 623 -20.61 26.06 -7.83
C ASP A 623 -21.91 26.01 -6.99
N LYS A 624 -22.94 26.70 -7.46
CA LYS A 624 -24.24 26.77 -6.78
C LYS A 624 -24.83 25.39 -6.51
N ARG A 625 -24.70 24.45 -7.43
CA ARG A 625 -25.20 23.08 -7.26
C ARG A 625 -24.52 22.38 -6.11
N ALA A 626 -23.19 22.53 -5.98
CA ALA A 626 -22.44 21.96 -4.89
C ALA A 626 -22.82 22.59 -3.53
N VAL A 627 -23.09 23.89 -3.50
CA VAL A 627 -23.57 24.59 -2.29
C VAL A 627 -24.93 24.06 -1.89
N VAL A 628 -25.89 23.97 -2.84
CA VAL A 628 -27.23 23.41 -2.61
C VAL A 628 -27.15 21.98 -2.08
N SER A 629 -26.36 21.12 -2.71
CA SER A 629 -26.17 19.73 -2.24
C SER A 629 -25.63 19.69 -0.81
N THR A 630 -24.64 20.52 -0.49
CA THR A 630 -24.06 20.61 0.86
C THR A 630 -25.10 21.04 1.91
N VAL A 631 -25.96 22.00 1.59
CA VAL A 631 -27.05 22.42 2.48
C VAL A 631 -28.07 21.29 2.68
N CYS A 632 -28.45 20.61 1.60
CA CYS A 632 -29.37 19.47 1.70
C CYS A 632 -28.79 18.34 2.56
N GLU A 633 -27.52 18.01 2.39
CA GLU A 633 -26.82 17.00 3.22
C GLU A 633 -26.74 17.41 4.70
N ALA A 634 -26.53 18.72 4.96
CA ALA A 634 -26.54 19.24 6.32
C ALA A 634 -27.93 19.10 6.95
N VAL A 635 -29.01 19.42 6.21
CA VAL A 635 -30.36 19.26 6.68
C VAL A 635 -30.73 17.80 6.89
N GLN A 636 -30.26 16.89 6.04
CA GLN A 636 -30.43 15.46 6.27
C GLN A 636 -29.82 14.98 7.60
N LYS A 637 -28.67 15.52 7.97
CA LYS A 637 -27.92 15.12 9.18
C LYS A 637 -28.36 15.86 10.44
N GLU A 638 -28.60 17.16 10.34
CA GLU A 638 -28.79 18.06 11.48
C GLU A 638 -30.12 18.82 11.43
N GLY A 639 -31.02 18.45 10.54
CA GLY A 639 -32.22 19.23 10.19
C GLY A 639 -33.17 19.53 11.32
N LEU A 640 -33.20 18.73 12.41
CA LEU A 640 -33.93 19.06 13.62
C LEU A 640 -33.48 20.38 14.26
N GLY A 641 -32.22 20.73 14.11
CA GLY A 641 -31.66 21.99 14.60
C GLY A 641 -31.64 23.11 13.57
N LEU A 642 -31.76 22.79 12.28
CA LEU A 642 -31.60 23.73 11.17
C LEU A 642 -32.90 24.28 10.62
N LEU A 643 -34.01 23.54 10.73
CA LEU A 643 -35.36 23.95 10.28
C LEU A 643 -36.26 24.27 11.47
N ASP A 644 -37.33 25.07 11.22
CA ASP A 644 -38.31 25.44 12.24
C ASP A 644 -39.44 24.39 12.33
N TRP A 645 -39.23 23.42 13.19
CA TRP A 645 -40.21 22.36 13.52
C TRP A 645 -41.23 22.90 14.53
N SER A 646 -41.99 23.89 14.12
CA SER A 646 -43.05 24.49 14.97
C SER A 646 -44.18 23.53 15.27
N ASP A 647 -45.00 23.90 16.29
CA ASP A 647 -46.22 23.14 16.63
C ASP A 647 -47.20 23.08 15.44
N ASP A 648 -47.17 24.07 14.55
CA ASP A 648 -48.05 24.05 13.36
C ASP A 648 -47.61 22.96 12.37
N VAL A 649 -46.28 22.76 12.21
CA VAL A 649 -45.73 21.65 11.40
C VAL A 649 -46.12 20.31 12.00
N ALA A 650 -45.94 20.13 13.32
CA ALA A 650 -46.33 18.88 13.99
C ALA A 650 -47.85 18.57 13.84
N ARG A 651 -48.71 19.60 13.87
CA ARG A 651 -50.13 19.45 13.64
C ARG A 651 -50.46 19.09 12.20
N LEU A 652 -49.77 19.70 11.23
CA LEU A 652 -49.93 19.34 9.83
C LEU A 652 -49.58 17.87 9.59
N GLN A 653 -48.44 17.42 10.13
CA GLN A 653 -48.04 16.02 10.02
C GLN A 653 -49.11 15.08 10.55
N LYS A 654 -49.58 15.30 11.79
CA LYS A 654 -50.64 14.47 12.40
C LYS A 654 -51.95 14.49 11.61
N ARG A 655 -52.30 15.62 11.02
CA ARG A 655 -53.49 15.79 10.22
C ARG A 655 -53.43 14.99 8.92
N VAL A 656 -52.27 15.04 8.23
CA VAL A 656 -52.03 14.30 6.98
C VAL A 656 -51.91 12.80 7.27
N ASP A 657 -51.23 12.41 8.36
CA ASP A 657 -51.11 11.02 8.79
C ASP A 657 -52.49 10.41 9.08
N ALA A 658 -53.38 11.20 9.72
CA ALA A 658 -54.73 10.73 10.02
C ALA A 658 -55.53 10.44 8.72
N VAL A 659 -55.45 11.35 7.72
CA VAL A 659 -56.12 11.13 6.42
C VAL A 659 -55.49 9.97 5.66
N ALA A 660 -54.13 9.85 5.66
CA ALA A 660 -53.45 8.76 5.00
C ALA A 660 -53.83 7.38 5.55
N GLU A 661 -54.10 7.31 6.87
CA GLU A 661 -54.53 6.07 7.48
C GLU A 661 -56.05 5.79 7.25
N TRP A 662 -56.88 6.83 7.22
CA TRP A 662 -58.31 6.65 6.94
C TRP A 662 -58.57 6.31 5.47
N HIS A 663 -57.71 6.83 4.58
CA HIS A 663 -57.81 6.74 3.13
C HIS A 663 -56.52 6.31 2.48
N PRO A 664 -56.05 5.07 2.70
CA PRO A 664 -54.78 4.57 2.09
C PRO A 664 -54.78 4.64 0.57
N GLU A 665 -55.97 4.58 -0.05
CA GLU A 665 -56.15 4.69 -1.49
C GLU A 665 -55.71 6.06 -2.06
N MET A 666 -55.69 7.10 -1.25
CA MET A 666 -55.25 8.43 -1.68
C MET A 666 -53.73 8.52 -1.91
N ALA A 667 -52.96 7.58 -1.39
CA ALA A 667 -51.50 7.54 -1.51
C ALA A 667 -50.83 8.92 -1.20
N LEU A 668 -51.26 9.54 -0.09
CA LEU A 668 -50.69 10.81 0.36
C LEU A 668 -49.17 10.67 0.64
N PRO A 669 -48.35 11.72 0.38
CA PRO A 669 -46.93 11.69 0.69
C PRO A 669 -46.71 11.56 2.21
N ASP A 670 -45.68 10.80 2.56
CA ASP A 670 -45.23 10.68 3.95
C ASP A 670 -44.56 12.01 4.38
N LEU A 671 -45.22 12.70 5.31
CA LEU A 671 -44.69 13.93 5.90
C LEU A 671 -44.00 13.72 7.26
N SER A 672 -43.70 12.46 7.63
CA SER A 672 -42.95 12.20 8.85
C SER A 672 -41.60 12.94 8.86
N THR A 673 -41.17 13.35 10.04
CA THR A 673 -39.89 14.10 10.20
C THR A 673 -38.70 13.34 9.59
N GLU A 674 -38.68 12.01 9.76
CA GLU A 674 -37.61 11.16 9.21
C GLU A 674 -37.63 11.14 7.67
N HIS A 675 -38.79 11.00 7.07
CA HIS A 675 -38.94 10.98 5.61
C HIS A 675 -38.60 12.35 5.00
N VAL A 676 -39.11 13.43 5.58
CA VAL A 676 -38.87 14.81 5.14
C VAL A 676 -37.37 15.14 5.18
N LEU A 677 -36.65 14.72 6.23
CA LEU A 677 -35.21 14.91 6.32
C LEU A 677 -34.45 14.04 5.31
N SER A 678 -34.80 12.78 5.16
CA SER A 678 -34.13 11.88 4.21
C SER A 678 -34.30 12.31 2.76
N THR A 679 -35.44 12.91 2.40
CA THR A 679 -35.74 13.42 1.06
C THR A 679 -35.42 14.90 0.86
N ALA A 680 -34.67 15.52 1.76
CA ALA A 680 -34.38 16.95 1.70
C ALA A 680 -33.75 17.40 0.36
N SER A 681 -32.99 16.53 -0.31
CA SER A 681 -32.40 16.81 -1.63
C SER A 681 -33.44 17.00 -2.75
N GLU A 682 -34.69 16.50 -2.57
CA GLU A 682 -35.76 16.56 -3.58
C GLU A 682 -36.58 17.82 -3.48
N TRP A 683 -36.90 18.26 -2.26
CA TRP A 683 -37.81 19.39 -2.04
C TRP A 683 -37.14 20.68 -1.57
N LEU A 684 -36.09 20.59 -0.76
CA LEU A 684 -35.43 21.75 -0.14
C LEU A 684 -34.79 22.72 -1.14
N PRO A 685 -34.20 22.29 -2.29
CA PRO A 685 -33.62 23.21 -3.26
C PRO A 685 -34.56 24.34 -3.70
N PHE A 686 -35.86 24.07 -3.82
CA PHE A 686 -36.87 25.08 -4.21
C PHE A 686 -37.05 26.20 -3.17
N TYR A 687 -36.66 25.97 -1.92
CA TYR A 687 -36.84 26.93 -0.82
C TYR A 687 -35.53 27.62 -0.40
N ILE A 688 -34.41 26.99 -0.68
CA ILE A 688 -33.09 27.57 -0.35
C ILE A 688 -32.54 28.47 -1.47
N GLU A 689 -33.01 28.32 -2.70
CA GLU A 689 -32.65 29.23 -3.80
C GLU A 689 -33.63 30.40 -3.86
N GLN A 690 -33.24 31.55 -3.36
CA GLN A 690 -34.06 32.76 -3.35
C GLN A 690 -33.35 33.92 -4.05
N ASN A 691 -33.99 34.54 -5.04
CA ASN A 691 -33.47 35.71 -5.75
C ASN A 691 -32.02 35.51 -6.30
N GLY A 692 -31.69 34.32 -6.77
CA GLY A 692 -30.37 34.01 -7.32
C GLY A 692 -29.27 33.78 -6.28
N LYS A 693 -29.60 33.79 -4.99
CA LYS A 693 -28.73 33.40 -3.88
C LYS A 693 -29.21 32.12 -3.24
N VAL A 694 -28.25 31.36 -2.73
CA VAL A 694 -28.51 30.14 -1.92
C VAL A 694 -28.44 30.53 -0.45
N LEU A 695 -29.39 30.07 0.35
CA LEU A 695 -29.35 30.22 1.80
C LEU A 695 -28.25 29.29 2.33
N THR A 696 -27.28 29.85 3.03
CA THR A 696 -26.04 29.15 3.42
C THR A 696 -25.81 29.06 4.91
N THR A 697 -26.71 29.67 5.71
CA THR A 697 -26.58 29.72 7.18
C THR A 697 -27.77 29.10 7.90
N ALA A 698 -27.54 28.53 9.07
CA ALA A 698 -28.57 27.98 9.93
C ALA A 698 -29.66 29.03 10.28
N ALA A 699 -29.26 30.31 10.46
CA ALA A 699 -30.20 31.39 10.75
C ALA A 699 -31.14 31.71 9.57
N GLU A 700 -30.64 31.53 8.33
CA GLU A 700 -31.46 31.67 7.13
C GLU A 700 -32.39 30.47 6.94
N LEU A 701 -31.88 29.24 7.16
CA LEU A 701 -32.66 28.01 7.02
C LEU A 701 -33.86 27.97 7.99
N LYS A 702 -33.67 28.47 9.23
CA LYS A 702 -34.77 28.57 10.22
C LYS A 702 -35.88 29.54 9.82
N LYS A 703 -35.63 30.42 8.85
CA LYS A 703 -36.67 31.35 8.35
C LYS A 703 -37.53 30.73 7.25
N ILE A 704 -37.22 29.55 6.77
CA ILE A 704 -38.03 28.81 5.82
C ILE A 704 -39.34 28.47 6.49
N ASN A 705 -40.46 28.85 5.90
CA ASN A 705 -41.77 28.43 6.38
C ASN A 705 -41.95 26.93 6.07
N LEU A 706 -41.56 26.08 7.01
CA LEU A 706 -41.55 24.62 6.83
C LEU A 706 -42.99 24.10 6.70
N HIS A 707 -44.00 24.73 7.38
CA HIS A 707 -45.39 24.35 7.23
C HIS A 707 -45.86 24.47 5.78
N ASP A 708 -45.62 25.61 5.13
CA ASP A 708 -46.04 25.83 3.75
C ASP A 708 -45.22 24.97 2.76
N ALA A 709 -43.93 24.75 3.06
CA ALA A 709 -43.09 23.88 2.27
C ALA A 709 -43.61 22.42 2.29
N LEU A 710 -43.96 21.89 3.45
CA LEU A 710 -44.53 20.55 3.56
C LEU A 710 -45.94 20.45 2.98
N TRP A 711 -46.77 21.52 3.15
CA TRP A 711 -48.10 21.55 2.53
C TRP A 711 -48.02 21.51 1.01
N ALA A 712 -47.05 22.16 0.41
CA ALA A 712 -46.80 22.18 -1.03
C ALA A 712 -46.31 20.83 -1.60
N LEU A 713 -45.81 19.91 -0.77
CA LEU A 713 -45.47 18.55 -1.20
C LEU A 713 -46.72 17.71 -1.52
N ILE A 714 -47.88 18.09 -1.00
CA ILE A 714 -49.16 17.43 -1.29
C ILE A 714 -49.72 18.00 -2.60
N PRO A 715 -50.08 17.18 -3.60
CA PRO A 715 -50.75 17.65 -4.82
C PRO A 715 -51.98 18.48 -4.52
N TYR A 716 -52.25 19.54 -5.31
CA TYR A 716 -53.27 20.56 -5.03
C TYR A 716 -54.68 19.98 -4.87
N ASP A 717 -55.06 19.01 -5.69
CA ASP A 717 -56.35 18.27 -5.58
C ASP A 717 -56.45 17.50 -4.24
N MET A 718 -55.36 16.88 -3.83
CA MET A 718 -55.28 16.18 -2.54
C MET A 718 -55.32 17.13 -1.34
N GLN A 719 -54.74 18.36 -1.48
CA GLN A 719 -54.84 19.39 -0.42
C GLN A 719 -56.30 19.72 -0.10
N GLN A 720 -57.15 19.88 -1.14
CA GLN A 720 -58.58 20.16 -0.95
C GLN A 720 -59.28 18.99 -0.26
N GLU A 721 -58.94 17.76 -0.62
CA GLU A 721 -59.50 16.59 0.02
C GLU A 721 -59.03 16.45 1.48
N VAL A 722 -57.75 16.73 1.78
CA VAL A 722 -57.28 16.75 3.18
C VAL A 722 -58.02 17.82 3.99
N ASP A 723 -58.25 19.03 3.41
CA ASP A 723 -59.03 20.10 4.07
C ASP A 723 -60.49 19.70 4.31
N ARG A 724 -61.11 18.95 3.40
CA ARG A 724 -62.47 18.45 3.50
C ARG A 724 -62.61 17.30 4.53
N LEU A 725 -61.68 16.34 4.47
CA LEU A 725 -61.73 15.14 5.34
C LEU A 725 -61.23 15.43 6.76
N ALA A 726 -60.19 16.23 6.89
CA ALA A 726 -59.60 16.59 8.17
C ALA A 726 -59.46 18.12 8.31
N PRO A 727 -60.54 18.86 8.52
CA PRO A 727 -60.50 20.31 8.66
C PRO A 727 -59.64 20.74 9.85
N SER A 728 -58.81 21.75 9.65
CA SER A 728 -57.93 22.28 10.71
C SER A 728 -58.69 22.90 11.87
N HIS A 729 -59.90 23.36 11.63
CA HIS A 729 -60.80 23.99 12.61
C HIS A 729 -62.25 23.59 12.36
N ILE A 730 -62.98 23.50 13.45
CA ILE A 730 -64.43 23.32 13.41
C ILE A 730 -65.08 24.58 14.00
N THR A 731 -66.15 25.08 13.33
CA THR A 731 -66.93 26.21 13.86
C THR A 731 -67.99 25.68 14.77
N VAL A 732 -67.98 26.12 16.00
CA VAL A 732 -68.95 25.76 17.02
C VAL A 732 -70.09 26.80 17.09
N PRO A 733 -71.26 26.54 17.78
CA PRO A 733 -72.46 27.42 17.77
C PRO A 733 -72.13 28.87 18.19
N SER A 734 -71.13 29.10 19.00
CA SER A 734 -70.74 30.46 19.35
C SER A 734 -70.15 31.27 18.20
N GLY A 735 -69.93 30.67 17.03
CA GLY A 735 -69.19 31.22 15.92
C GLY A 735 -67.66 31.19 16.13
N SER A 736 -67.13 30.54 17.16
CA SER A 736 -65.67 30.38 17.37
C SER A 736 -65.17 29.25 16.45
N ARG A 737 -64.04 29.50 15.80
CA ARG A 737 -63.32 28.47 15.06
C ARG A 737 -62.35 27.79 16.02
N ILE A 738 -62.68 26.59 16.43
CA ILE A 738 -61.87 25.80 17.37
C ILE A 738 -61.00 24.85 16.57
N ARG A 739 -59.74 24.80 16.91
CA ARG A 739 -58.74 23.92 16.25
C ARG A 739 -59.02 22.47 16.64
N VAL A 740 -58.94 21.57 15.66
CA VAL A 740 -59.01 20.13 15.84
C VAL A 740 -57.61 19.56 16.08
N ASP A 741 -57.46 18.76 17.09
CA ASP A 741 -56.20 18.05 17.37
C ASP A 741 -56.36 16.60 16.87
N TYR A 742 -55.62 16.30 15.77
CA TYR A 742 -55.53 14.97 15.18
C TYR A 742 -54.45 14.19 15.91
N ARG A 743 -54.80 13.18 16.69
CA ARG A 743 -53.88 12.29 17.38
C ARG A 743 -53.56 11.08 16.51
N LYS A 744 -52.75 10.14 17.03
CA LYS A 744 -52.46 8.91 16.26
C LYS A 744 -53.79 8.21 15.88
N ALA A 745 -53.80 7.73 14.76
CA ALA A 745 -54.65 6.94 13.91
C ALA A 745 -55.92 6.26 14.55
N ALA A 746 -55.73 5.51 15.60
CA ALA A 746 -56.81 4.80 16.29
C ALA A 746 -57.61 5.70 17.25
N GLU A 747 -57.14 6.92 17.49
CA GLU A 747 -57.78 7.85 18.43
C GLU A 747 -58.68 8.83 17.69
N ALA A 748 -59.86 9.10 18.21
CA ALA A 748 -60.75 10.11 17.66
C ALA A 748 -60.12 11.51 17.69
N PRO A 749 -60.24 12.34 16.65
CA PRO A 749 -59.83 13.73 16.68
C PRO A 749 -60.47 14.48 17.88
N VAL A 750 -59.73 15.34 18.54
CA VAL A 750 -60.16 16.00 19.76
C VAL A 750 -60.49 17.47 19.48
N LEU A 751 -61.63 17.91 19.97
CA LEU A 751 -62.03 19.32 19.95
C LEU A 751 -62.12 19.83 21.39
N SER A 752 -61.10 20.58 21.82
CA SER A 752 -61.11 21.18 23.18
C SER A 752 -61.81 22.52 23.15
N VAL A 753 -63.01 22.58 23.67
CA VAL A 753 -63.87 23.75 23.57
C VAL A 753 -64.55 24.04 24.91
N ARG A 754 -64.79 25.30 25.24
CA ARG A 754 -65.56 25.64 26.45
C ARG A 754 -66.99 25.21 26.30
N LEU A 755 -67.49 24.56 27.32
CA LEU A 755 -68.87 24.02 27.33
C LEU A 755 -69.93 25.03 26.88
N GLN A 756 -69.78 26.30 27.31
CA GLN A 756 -70.68 27.39 26.97
C GLN A 756 -70.72 27.76 25.49
N GLU A 757 -69.65 27.45 24.74
CA GLU A 757 -69.55 27.69 23.29
C GLU A 757 -70.31 26.61 22.49
N CYS A 758 -70.68 25.48 23.15
CA CYS A 758 -71.39 24.36 22.58
C CYS A 758 -72.87 24.39 22.82
N PHE A 759 -73.47 25.37 23.57
CA PHE A 759 -74.90 25.44 23.76
C PHE A 759 -75.60 25.51 22.40
N GLY A 760 -76.74 24.82 22.27
CA GLY A 760 -77.48 24.69 20.99
C GLY A 760 -76.87 23.65 20.04
N MET A 761 -75.79 22.98 20.41
CA MET A 761 -75.21 21.93 19.57
C MET A 761 -75.92 20.59 19.80
N LEU A 762 -76.74 20.19 18.89
CA LEU A 762 -77.55 18.95 18.98
C LEU A 762 -76.70 17.71 18.76
N HIS A 763 -75.83 17.75 17.77
CA HIS A 763 -75.02 16.59 17.39
C HIS A 763 -73.53 16.87 17.55
N THR A 764 -72.81 15.82 17.88
CA THR A 764 -71.33 15.87 17.93
C THR A 764 -70.76 16.14 16.53
N PRO A 765 -69.83 17.09 16.35
CA PRO A 765 -69.17 17.30 15.06
C PRO A 765 -68.51 16.04 14.56
N CYS A 766 -68.53 15.83 13.26
CA CYS A 766 -67.86 14.73 12.59
C CYS A 766 -66.83 15.26 11.57
N VAL A 767 -65.80 14.47 11.37
CA VAL A 767 -64.78 14.63 10.29
C VAL A 767 -64.86 13.43 9.35
N ASP A 768 -63.95 13.32 8.40
CA ASP A 768 -63.91 12.22 7.43
C ASP A 768 -65.20 12.05 6.65
N GLY A 769 -65.71 13.18 6.13
CA GLY A 769 -67.03 13.16 5.40
C GLY A 769 -68.22 12.67 6.26
N GLY A 770 -68.12 12.81 7.56
CA GLY A 770 -69.18 12.38 8.49
C GLY A 770 -69.02 10.98 9.11
N LYS A 771 -67.97 10.27 8.75
CA LYS A 771 -67.72 8.89 9.20
C LYS A 771 -67.14 8.80 10.59
N ARG A 772 -66.40 9.85 11.03
CA ARG A 772 -65.71 9.84 12.33
C ARG A 772 -66.20 10.94 13.25
N THR A 773 -66.69 10.55 14.41
CA THR A 773 -67.15 11.49 15.44
C THR A 773 -65.98 12.04 16.21
N VAL A 774 -65.94 13.36 16.41
CA VAL A 774 -64.91 14.07 17.18
C VAL A 774 -65.07 13.81 18.65
N LEU A 775 -63.99 13.62 19.39
CA LEU A 775 -64.04 13.60 20.86
C LEU A 775 -64.06 15.04 21.39
N MET A 776 -65.18 15.42 21.91
CA MET A 776 -65.37 16.73 22.54
C MET A 776 -64.74 16.74 23.91
N GLU A 777 -63.72 17.52 24.08
CA GLU A 777 -63.12 17.85 25.39
C GLU A 777 -63.79 19.16 25.86
N LEU A 778 -64.83 19.03 26.63
CA LEU A 778 -65.54 20.18 27.16
C LEU A 778 -64.80 20.82 28.30
N LEU A 779 -64.46 22.10 28.14
CA LEU A 779 -63.65 22.86 29.07
C LEU A 779 -64.54 23.77 29.93
N SER A 780 -64.14 23.97 31.18
CA SER A 780 -64.70 25.02 32.03
C SER A 780 -64.39 26.41 31.48
N PRO A 781 -65.05 27.47 32.00
CA PRO A 781 -64.69 28.85 31.65
C PRO A 781 -63.18 29.20 31.87
N GLY A 782 -62.55 28.51 32.81
CA GLY A 782 -61.13 28.62 33.10
C GLY A 782 -60.23 27.65 32.28
N PHE A 783 -60.72 27.11 31.17
CA PHE A 783 -60.01 26.20 30.27
C PHE A 783 -59.49 24.90 30.93
N LYS A 784 -60.19 24.40 31.98
CA LYS A 784 -59.91 23.09 32.56
C LYS A 784 -60.88 22.05 32.01
N PRO A 785 -60.45 20.86 31.64
CA PRO A 785 -61.33 19.79 31.20
C PRO A 785 -62.34 19.46 32.27
N VAL A 786 -63.59 19.32 31.86
CA VAL A 786 -64.71 18.96 32.75
C VAL A 786 -65.45 17.70 32.29
N GLN A 787 -65.41 17.41 30.99
CA GLN A 787 -66.05 16.23 30.41
C GLN A 787 -65.44 15.89 29.07
N LEU A 788 -65.29 14.60 28.82
CA LEU A 788 -64.93 14.04 27.51
C LEU A 788 -66.21 13.30 27.00
N THR A 789 -66.64 13.60 25.78
CA THR A 789 -67.77 12.90 25.17
C THR A 789 -67.66 12.85 23.65
N GLN A 790 -68.05 11.74 23.05
CA GLN A 790 -68.25 11.61 21.60
C GLN A 790 -69.75 11.69 21.24
N ASP A 791 -70.63 11.80 22.24
CA ASP A 791 -72.07 11.88 22.09
C ASP A 791 -72.61 13.10 22.86
N MET A 792 -72.77 14.19 22.15
CA MET A 792 -73.29 15.43 22.71
C MET A 792 -74.74 15.34 23.10
N ASP A 793 -75.56 14.54 22.38
CA ASP A 793 -76.96 14.36 22.66
C ASP A 793 -77.13 13.64 24.01
N SER A 794 -76.45 12.54 24.20
CA SER A 794 -76.37 11.85 25.49
C SER A 794 -75.84 12.71 26.62
N PHE A 795 -74.80 13.53 26.31
CA PHE A 795 -74.24 14.44 27.32
C PHE A 795 -75.22 15.47 27.79
N TRP A 796 -75.98 16.09 26.88
CA TRP A 796 -76.98 17.09 27.24
C TRP A 796 -78.16 16.49 28.06
N SER A 797 -78.55 15.28 27.71
CA SER A 797 -79.66 14.58 28.36
C SER A 797 -79.31 14.06 29.76
N ASN A 798 -78.02 13.71 29.98
CA ASN A 798 -77.69 13.01 31.23
C ASN A 798 -76.64 13.77 32.05
N ALA A 799 -75.37 13.87 31.51
CA ALA A 799 -74.25 14.33 32.30
C ALA A 799 -74.22 15.86 32.53
N TYR A 800 -74.84 16.63 31.65
CA TYR A 800 -74.85 18.10 31.71
C TYR A 800 -75.34 18.62 33.08
N PHE A 801 -76.33 18.04 33.65
CA PHE A 801 -76.98 18.54 34.86
C PHE A 801 -75.99 18.46 36.08
N GLU A 802 -75.21 17.44 36.15
CA GLU A 802 -74.20 17.29 37.19
C GLU A 802 -73.02 18.25 36.93
N VAL A 803 -72.54 18.31 35.72
CA VAL A 803 -71.46 19.24 35.31
C VAL A 803 -71.88 20.70 35.50
N ARG A 804 -73.14 21.01 35.16
CA ARG A 804 -73.74 22.33 35.39
C ARG A 804 -73.74 22.71 36.87
N LYS A 805 -74.14 21.79 37.74
CA LYS A 805 -74.26 22.02 39.21
C LYS A 805 -72.80 22.35 39.75
N GLU A 806 -71.83 21.62 39.35
CA GLU A 806 -70.41 21.86 39.74
C GLU A 806 -69.96 23.19 39.23
N LEU A 807 -70.08 23.44 37.92
CA LEU A 807 -69.59 24.64 37.25
C LEU A 807 -70.33 25.90 37.70
N LYS A 808 -71.61 25.85 37.98
CA LYS A 808 -72.39 26.97 38.52
C LYS A 808 -71.91 27.38 39.90
N ARG A 809 -71.47 26.43 40.73
CA ARG A 809 -70.87 26.71 42.05
C ARG A 809 -69.52 27.37 41.90
N ARG A 810 -68.76 26.91 40.93
CA ARG A 810 -67.35 27.35 40.74
C ARG A 810 -67.22 28.64 39.89
N TYR A 811 -68.15 28.85 38.97
CA TYR A 811 -68.18 29.98 38.04
C TYR A 811 -69.63 30.64 38.05
N PRO A 812 -70.04 31.23 39.18
CA PRO A 812 -71.45 31.73 39.33
C PRO A 812 -71.78 32.90 38.45
N LYS A 813 -70.78 33.62 37.91
CA LYS A 813 -70.99 34.74 37.01
C LYS A 813 -71.30 34.36 35.57
N HIS A 814 -71.11 33.08 35.24
CA HIS A 814 -71.32 32.57 33.90
C HIS A 814 -72.75 32.06 33.73
N TYR A 815 -73.16 32.03 32.47
CA TYR A 815 -74.51 31.57 32.07
C TYR A 815 -74.61 30.03 32.11
N TRP A 816 -75.49 29.46 32.85
CA TRP A 816 -75.76 28.00 33.02
C TRP A 816 -77.19 27.68 32.85
N PRO A 817 -77.73 27.57 31.58
CA PRO A 817 -79.13 27.37 31.29
C PRO A 817 -79.65 26.06 31.83
N GLU A 818 -81.02 26.00 32.02
CA GLU A 818 -81.69 24.75 32.38
C GLU A 818 -81.78 23.85 31.18
N ASN A 819 -82.14 24.40 30.04
CA ASN A 819 -82.14 23.72 28.77
C ASN A 819 -80.94 24.24 27.95
N PRO A 820 -79.79 23.45 27.75
CA PRO A 820 -78.62 23.85 27.04
C PRO A 820 -78.84 23.88 25.53
N LEU A 821 -79.89 23.21 25.02
CA LEU A 821 -80.14 23.12 23.57
C LEU A 821 -80.85 24.36 23.01
N ASP A 822 -81.72 25.01 23.87
CA ASP A 822 -82.39 26.25 23.48
C ASP A 822 -81.61 27.51 23.87
N ALA A 823 -80.38 27.30 24.42
CA ALA A 823 -79.61 28.37 24.94
C ALA A 823 -78.67 28.92 23.87
N GLU A 824 -78.50 30.21 23.84
CA GLU A 824 -77.51 30.88 22.97
C GLU A 824 -76.10 30.58 23.45
N ALA A 825 -75.26 30.10 22.54
CA ALA A 825 -73.83 29.85 22.80
C ALA A 825 -73.09 31.15 23.04
N VAL A 826 -72.21 31.20 24.06
CA VAL A 826 -71.53 32.40 24.49
C VAL A 826 -70.01 32.19 24.65
N ARG A 827 -69.21 33.11 24.19
CA ARG A 827 -67.70 33.05 24.29
C ARG A 827 -67.21 33.44 25.70
N GLY A 828 -68.00 33.90 26.57
CA GLY A 828 -67.66 34.35 27.90
C GLY A 828 -68.81 34.59 28.83
N VAL A 829 -68.73 35.58 29.72
CA VAL A 829 -69.83 36.00 30.58
C VAL A 829 -70.90 36.73 29.76
N LYS A 830 -72.16 36.24 29.77
CA LYS A 830 -73.25 36.93 29.07
C LYS A 830 -73.48 38.27 29.82
N ARG A 831 -73.19 39.37 29.15
CA ARG A 831 -73.52 40.70 29.66
C ARG A 831 -75.06 40.76 29.71
N LYS A 832 -75.65 41.15 30.87
CA LYS A 832 -77.10 41.42 31.04
C LYS A 832 -77.57 42.49 30.13
#